data_48d4fa9884fd9350bb77ab81b6e2f047
#
_entry.id   48d4fa9884fd9350bb77ab81b6e2f047
#
_cell.length_a   1.000
_cell.length_b   1.000
_cell.length_c   1.000
_cell.angle_alpha   90.00
_cell.angle_beta   90.00
_cell.angle_gamma   90.00
#
_symmetry.space_group_name_H-M   'P 1'
#
loop_
_entity.id
_entity.type
_entity.pdbx_description
1 polymer ?
#
loop_
_entity_poly.entity_id
_entity_poly.type
_entity_poly.pdbx_seq_one_letter_code
_entity_poly.pdbx_strand_id
1 'polypeptide(L)'
;MPKSYVRLTQPLVRETKGGELRPATWDEALDRTVAGFRAAEAFRRPDAPAPFGIFSCSKATNEVNFAAQKFSRVVLGSNNIDSCNRTXHAPSVAGLATVFGAGGGTSSYREVEETDLIVLWGSNARETHPIFFHHLLRGVRNGARLYAVDPRRTTSAEWADVWLGLDVGSDIALANAIGREIIAAGLHNTEFIGRATFDFEAYRAGVEPYSLDYAERETGVPAAAIRELAHAYATADKAMICWTLGITEHHNAVDNVLALINLATLTGHVGRYGSGLNPLRGQNNVQGGGDMGALPDRLPGFQHVEQAALRAPFDATWGVAVPPTKGWHLSAMFDAIERGDLRAAYVIGENPVQSEADQKRARALLESLEFMVVQDLFLTATAELADVVLPAAAAWAESEGTVTNSERRVQRVRKALDPPGEARDDLWIIYELARRMGHDWGEASAERTWDELRSLSPVHRGMTYARLEELGGIQWPCWDETHPGELFLHSRLWEDPVPGSRIPFVPVEHDPPVDRLDDDFPIRLTTGRRLDSYNTGVQTGSFRSPMRRGETLDIAPEDLERLGLAEGERVRVISRRGQVEVPVRSDPGLRPGLTFMTLHFQDDVATNLLTIDAIDPKSGTAEFKATAIRIEKLEEAVPA
;
A
#
# COMPACT_ATOMS: atom_id res chain seq x y z
N MET A 1 -8.86 16.33 24.65
CA MET A 1 -9.26 17.21 23.53
C MET A 1 -8.66 16.66 22.24
N PRO A 2 -9.38 16.72 21.12
CA PRO A 2 -8.79 16.25 19.87
C PRO A 2 -7.50 17.01 19.56
N LYS A 3 -6.49 16.30 19.13
CA LYS A 3 -5.21 16.90 18.76
C LYS A 3 -5.40 17.81 17.55
N SER A 4 -4.81 19.00 17.62
CA SER A 4 -4.83 19.94 16.51
C SER A 4 -3.50 19.81 15.75
N TYR A 5 -3.57 19.40 14.50
CA TYR A 5 -2.37 19.24 13.68
C TYR A 5 -2.01 20.58 13.04
N VAL A 6 -1.11 21.28 13.72
CA VAL A 6 -0.58 22.56 13.25
C VAL A 6 0.74 22.27 12.52
N ARG A 7 0.93 22.92 11.36
CA ARG A 7 2.16 22.73 10.57
C ARG A 7 3.40 23.09 11.37
N LEU A 8 4.43 22.26 11.27
CA LEU A 8 5.74 22.57 11.83
C LEU A 8 6.36 23.71 11.06
N THR A 9 6.96 24.68 11.80
CA THR A 9 7.59 25.86 11.20
C THR A 9 9.06 25.99 11.56
N GLN A 10 9.56 25.14 12.46
CA GLN A 10 10.95 25.19 12.93
C GLN A 10 11.44 23.78 13.22
N PRO A 11 12.75 23.51 13.05
CA PRO A 11 13.30 22.25 13.53
C PRO A 11 13.16 22.13 15.04
N LEU A 12 13.06 20.90 15.55
CA LEU A 12 12.97 20.63 16.98
C LEU A 12 14.04 19.60 17.35
N VAL A 13 14.63 19.77 18.53
CA VAL A 13 15.62 18.83 19.07
C VAL A 13 15.34 18.59 20.54
N ARG A 14 15.91 17.53 21.10
CA ARG A 14 15.89 17.31 22.56
C ARG A 14 17.30 16.99 23.04
N GLU A 15 17.56 17.32 24.32
CA GLU A 15 18.91 17.14 24.85
C GLU A 15 19.21 15.68 25.20
N THR A 16 18.19 14.96 25.68
CA THR A 16 18.33 13.55 26.04
C THR A 16 17.14 12.78 25.52
N LYS A 17 17.34 11.50 25.29
CA LYS A 17 16.28 10.58 24.86
C LYS A 17 15.10 10.66 25.81
N GLY A 18 13.91 10.88 25.25
CA GLY A 18 12.69 11.03 26.03
C GLY A 18 12.49 12.39 26.69
N GLY A 19 13.44 13.31 26.54
CA GLY A 19 13.30 14.67 27.07
C GLY A 19 12.38 15.53 26.25
N GLU A 20 12.18 16.78 26.68
CA GLU A 20 11.31 17.73 26.00
C GLU A 20 11.93 18.21 24.69
N LEU A 21 11.12 18.28 23.64
CA LEU A 21 11.52 18.87 22.35
C LEU A 21 11.52 20.39 22.47
N ARG A 22 12.55 21.05 21.92
CA ARG A 22 12.64 22.50 21.85
C ARG A 22 12.99 22.96 20.45
N PRO A 23 12.63 24.21 20.08
CA PRO A 23 13.04 24.77 18.78
C PRO A 23 14.56 24.82 18.63
N ALA A 24 15.02 24.66 17.41
CA ALA A 24 16.45 24.69 17.05
C ALA A 24 16.61 25.34 15.69
N THR A 25 17.84 25.74 15.38
CA THR A 25 18.17 26.17 14.02
C THR A 25 18.33 24.97 13.11
N TRP A 26 18.25 25.19 11.80
CA TRP A 26 18.53 24.13 10.83
C TRP A 26 19.96 23.57 11.02
N ASP A 27 20.94 24.47 11.26
CA ASP A 27 22.32 23.99 11.46
C ASP A 27 22.40 23.04 12.65
N GLU A 28 21.81 23.41 13.78
CA GLU A 28 21.83 22.55 14.96
C GLU A 28 21.14 21.22 14.69
N ALA A 29 19.95 21.27 14.08
CA ALA A 29 19.17 20.06 13.85
C ALA A 29 19.87 19.11 12.88
N LEU A 30 20.44 19.65 11.81
CA LEU A 30 21.15 18.83 10.81
C LEU A 30 22.45 18.27 11.39
N ASP A 31 23.20 19.06 12.17
CA ASP A 31 24.42 18.58 12.81
C ASP A 31 24.13 17.46 13.81
N ARG A 32 23.03 17.59 14.58
CA ARG A 32 22.61 16.51 15.50
C ARG A 32 22.21 15.26 14.74
N THR A 33 21.55 15.41 13.60
CA THR A 33 21.16 14.28 12.77
C THR A 33 22.41 13.53 12.26
N VAL A 34 23.39 14.28 11.76
CA VAL A 34 24.65 13.70 11.31
C VAL A 34 25.36 12.97 12.45
N ALA A 35 25.42 13.62 13.64
CA ALA A 35 26.04 13.00 14.81
C ALA A 35 25.34 11.71 15.21
N GLY A 36 24.01 11.69 15.15
CA GLY A 36 23.23 10.49 15.47
C GLY A 36 23.52 9.35 14.50
N PHE A 37 23.59 9.64 13.20
CA PHE A 37 23.94 8.62 12.20
C PHE A 37 25.38 8.13 12.41
N ARG A 38 26.31 9.02 12.68
CA ARG A 38 27.70 8.63 12.90
C ARG A 38 27.87 7.76 14.14
N ALA A 39 27.12 8.05 15.20
CA ALA A 39 27.14 7.22 16.40
C ALA A 39 26.61 5.81 16.10
N ALA A 40 25.56 5.71 15.32
CA ALA A 40 24.98 4.42 14.96
C ALA A 40 25.92 3.60 14.06
N GLU A 41 26.79 4.26 13.29
CA GLU A 41 27.77 3.60 12.44
C GLU A 41 28.67 2.66 13.25
N ALA A 42 28.91 2.96 14.53
CA ALA A 42 29.73 2.13 15.39
C ALA A 42 29.18 0.72 15.58
N PHE A 43 27.90 0.51 15.29
CA PHE A 43 27.26 -0.80 15.42
C PHE A 43 27.30 -1.61 14.12
N ARG A 44 27.92 -1.10 13.07
CA ARG A 44 28.01 -1.82 11.79
C ARG A 44 28.85 -3.08 11.94
N ARG A 45 28.34 -4.17 11.36
CA ARG A 45 29.05 -5.46 11.34
C ARG A 45 29.23 -5.87 9.87
N PRO A 46 30.39 -6.46 9.52
CA PRO A 46 30.72 -6.75 8.12
C PRO A 46 29.73 -7.66 7.39
N ASP A 47 29.20 -8.64 8.10
CA ASP A 47 28.37 -9.69 7.48
C ASP A 47 26.89 -9.57 7.85
N ALA A 48 26.44 -8.35 8.18
CA ALA A 48 25.06 -8.11 8.59
C ALA A 48 24.50 -6.90 7.84
N PRO A 49 23.18 -6.77 7.72
CA PRO A 49 22.60 -5.55 7.21
C PRO A 49 23.02 -4.34 8.05
N ALA A 50 23.06 -3.17 7.44
CA ALA A 50 23.50 -1.94 8.10
C ALA A 50 22.59 -1.61 9.31
N PRO A 51 23.12 -0.90 10.33
CA PRO A 51 22.31 -0.56 11.50
C PRO A 51 21.35 0.63 11.29
N PHE A 52 21.12 1.02 10.05
CA PHE A 52 20.27 2.15 9.67
C PHE A 52 19.04 1.68 8.91
N GLY A 53 17.92 2.35 9.11
CA GLY A 53 16.72 2.14 8.31
C GLY A 53 16.09 3.46 7.91
N ILE A 54 15.52 3.51 6.71
CA ILE A 54 14.78 4.68 6.23
C ILE A 54 13.34 4.27 5.93
N PHE A 55 12.40 5.04 6.44
CA PHE A 55 10.98 4.92 6.09
C PHE A 55 10.68 6.07 5.13
N SER A 56 10.48 5.74 3.86
CA SER A 56 10.20 6.71 2.81
C SER A 56 8.69 6.93 2.68
N CYS A 57 8.26 7.82 1.80
CA CYS A 57 6.89 8.32 1.82
C CYS A 57 6.18 8.17 0.48
N SER A 58 5.03 7.51 0.51
CA SER A 58 4.17 7.35 -0.68
C SER A 58 3.43 8.63 -1.09
N LYS A 59 3.56 9.69 -0.32
CA LYS A 59 2.96 10.99 -0.68
C LYS A 59 4.00 12.01 -1.12
N ALA A 60 5.28 11.70 -0.91
CA ALA A 60 6.37 12.53 -1.42
C ALA A 60 6.56 12.29 -2.91
N THR A 61 7.22 13.23 -3.57
CA THR A 61 7.44 13.12 -5.02
C THR A 61 8.38 11.97 -5.37
N ASN A 62 8.41 11.61 -6.64
CA ASN A 62 9.36 10.63 -7.16
C ASN A 62 10.80 11.06 -6.86
N GLU A 63 11.09 12.35 -7.05
CA GLU A 63 12.43 12.89 -6.82
C GLU A 63 12.86 12.71 -5.36
N VAL A 64 11.95 12.94 -4.42
CA VAL A 64 12.24 12.74 -3.00
C VAL A 64 12.49 11.26 -2.69
N ASN A 65 11.66 10.37 -3.24
CA ASN A 65 11.86 8.94 -3.04
C ASN A 65 13.17 8.46 -3.65
N PHE A 66 13.52 8.97 -4.84
CA PHE A 66 14.80 8.67 -5.47
C PHE A 66 15.96 9.15 -4.59
N ALA A 67 15.88 10.39 -4.11
CA ALA A 67 16.95 10.95 -3.26
C ALA A 67 17.06 10.19 -1.93
N ALA A 68 15.93 9.75 -1.36
CA ALA A 68 15.93 9.00 -0.11
C ALA A 68 16.66 7.66 -0.28
N GLN A 69 16.37 6.92 -1.36
CA GLN A 69 17.05 5.65 -1.57
C GLN A 69 18.53 5.87 -1.94
N LYS A 70 18.85 6.94 -2.65
CA LYS A 70 20.25 7.28 -2.93
C LYS A 70 20.98 7.58 -1.62
N PHE A 71 20.37 8.37 -0.74
CA PHE A 71 20.93 8.66 0.59
C PHE A 71 21.16 7.37 1.38
N SER A 72 20.17 6.49 1.39
CA SER A 72 20.29 5.21 2.10
C SER A 72 21.50 4.41 1.61
N ARG A 73 21.61 4.26 0.30
CA ARG A 73 22.61 3.38 -0.31
C ARG A 73 23.99 4.01 -0.40
N VAL A 74 24.05 5.29 -0.76
CA VAL A 74 25.34 5.98 -0.96
C VAL A 74 25.90 6.50 0.35
N VAL A 75 25.08 7.16 1.16
CA VAL A 75 25.55 7.85 2.37
C VAL A 75 25.59 6.90 3.56
N LEU A 76 24.53 6.12 3.76
CA LEU A 76 24.43 5.22 4.92
C LEU A 76 24.88 3.80 4.61
N GLY A 77 25.14 3.46 3.35
CA GLY A 77 25.55 2.11 2.97
C GLY A 77 24.51 1.06 3.35
N SER A 78 23.23 1.36 3.16
CA SER A 78 22.15 0.52 3.63
C SER A 78 21.08 0.31 2.56
N ASN A 79 20.65 -0.95 2.39
CA ASN A 79 19.47 -1.26 1.58
C ASN A 79 18.21 -1.35 2.46
N ASN A 80 18.28 -0.98 3.73
CA ASN A 80 17.12 -1.00 4.63
C ASN A 80 16.29 0.26 4.40
N ILE A 81 15.57 0.29 3.29
CA ILE A 81 14.65 1.38 2.97
C ILE A 81 13.34 0.77 2.49
N ASP A 82 12.23 1.33 2.96
CA ASP A 82 10.92 0.87 2.58
C ASP A 82 9.94 2.02 2.80
N SER A 83 8.65 1.78 2.54
CA SER A 83 7.64 2.82 2.68
C SER A 83 6.33 2.21 3.16
N CYS A 84 5.34 3.08 3.38
CA CYS A 84 4.00 2.62 3.77
C CYS A 84 3.34 1.72 2.71
N ASN A 85 3.91 1.62 1.52
CA ASN A 85 3.48 0.61 0.54
C ASN A 85 3.52 -0.79 1.15
N ARG A 86 4.44 -1.04 2.09
CA ARG A 86 4.54 -2.35 2.76
C ARG A 86 3.25 -2.72 3.49
N THR A 87 2.57 -1.76 4.02
CA THR A 87 1.26 -1.99 4.65
C THR A 87 0.08 -1.89 3.69
N UNK A 88 0.44 -1.63 2.39
CA UNK A 88 -0.56 -1.42 1.54
C UNK A 88 -0.61 -2.37 0.52
N HIS A 89 0.14 -2.05 -0.51
CA HIS A 89 0.07 -2.79 -1.77
C HIS A 89 1.35 -3.59 -2.09
N ALA A 90 2.27 -3.77 -1.12
CA ALA A 90 3.44 -4.63 -1.38
C ALA A 90 3.04 -6.02 -1.90
N PRO A 91 1.95 -6.63 -1.41
CA PRO A 91 1.54 -7.91 -1.99
C PRO A 91 1.18 -7.84 -3.47
N SER A 92 0.58 -6.72 -3.91
CA SER A 92 0.26 -6.54 -5.34
C SER A 92 1.54 -6.50 -6.17
N VAL A 93 2.54 -5.74 -5.67
CA VAL A 93 3.84 -5.65 -6.35
C VAL A 93 4.48 -7.03 -6.43
N ALA A 94 4.52 -7.76 -5.31
CA ALA A 94 5.16 -9.08 -5.27
C ALA A 94 4.45 -10.09 -6.19
N GLY A 95 3.12 -10.12 -6.15
CA GLY A 95 2.37 -11.06 -6.97
C GLY A 95 2.52 -10.78 -8.48
N LEU A 96 2.34 -9.50 -8.86
CA LEU A 96 2.46 -9.12 -10.27
C LEU A 96 3.89 -9.34 -10.78
N ALA A 97 4.89 -8.99 -9.97
CA ALA A 97 6.29 -9.20 -10.36
C ALA A 97 6.63 -10.68 -10.51
N THR A 98 6.08 -11.53 -9.64
CA THR A 98 6.30 -12.98 -9.72
C THR A 98 5.85 -13.54 -11.07
N VAL A 99 4.72 -13.07 -11.57
CA VAL A 99 4.16 -13.60 -12.81
C VAL A 99 4.66 -12.86 -14.05
N PHE A 100 4.69 -11.53 -13.99
CA PHE A 100 4.94 -10.69 -15.17
C PHE A 100 6.28 -9.98 -15.17
N GLY A 101 6.99 -9.97 -14.05
CA GLY A 101 8.26 -9.24 -13.94
C GLY A 101 8.10 -7.75 -13.68
N ALA A 102 6.87 -7.24 -13.58
CA ALA A 102 6.61 -5.83 -13.33
C ALA A 102 5.52 -5.69 -12.28
N GLY A 103 5.68 -4.74 -11.37
CA GLY A 103 4.78 -4.59 -10.22
C GLY A 103 3.69 -3.54 -10.38
N GLY A 104 3.37 -3.14 -11.59
CA GLY A 104 2.34 -2.13 -11.85
C GLY A 104 1.05 -2.70 -12.41
N GLY A 105 -0.03 -1.95 -12.26
CA GLY A 105 -1.31 -2.30 -12.88
C GLY A 105 -1.18 -2.36 -14.39
N THR A 106 -1.92 -3.28 -15.01
CA THR A 106 -1.69 -3.57 -16.43
C THR A 106 -2.48 -2.69 -17.38
N SER A 107 -3.54 -2.00 -16.88
CA SER A 107 -4.44 -1.22 -17.76
C SER A 107 -4.40 0.26 -17.44
N SER A 108 -4.94 1.05 -18.37
CA SER A 108 -5.12 2.49 -18.19
C SER A 108 -6.55 2.80 -17.73
N TYR A 109 -6.77 4.01 -17.22
CA TYR A 109 -8.11 4.47 -16.84
C TYR A 109 -9.01 4.63 -18.07
N ARG A 110 -8.43 4.95 -19.22
CA ARG A 110 -9.18 5.03 -20.47
C ARG A 110 -9.84 3.69 -20.81
N GLU A 111 -9.09 2.60 -20.60
CA GLU A 111 -9.60 1.26 -20.89
C GLU A 111 -10.77 0.88 -19.99
N VAL A 112 -10.82 1.40 -18.76
CA VAL A 112 -11.95 1.16 -17.85
C VAL A 112 -13.26 1.65 -18.45
N GLU A 113 -13.21 2.72 -19.23
CA GLU A 113 -14.40 3.27 -19.88
C GLU A 113 -14.88 2.42 -21.05
N GLU A 114 -14.04 1.51 -21.55
CA GLU A 114 -14.30 0.76 -22.78
C GLU A 114 -14.29 -0.76 -22.59
N THR A 115 -14.15 -1.22 -21.35
CA THR A 115 -14.20 -2.66 -21.06
C THR A 115 -15.65 -3.16 -21.01
N ASP A 116 -15.82 -4.48 -21.00
CA ASP A 116 -17.16 -5.09 -20.97
C ASP A 116 -17.56 -5.57 -19.59
N LEU A 117 -16.61 -5.84 -18.73
CA LEU A 117 -16.89 -6.36 -17.40
C LEU A 117 -15.81 -5.92 -16.41
N ILE A 118 -16.24 -5.44 -15.25
CA ILE A 118 -15.35 -4.99 -14.20
C ILE A 118 -15.69 -5.76 -12.93
N VAL A 119 -14.68 -6.37 -12.31
CA VAL A 119 -14.82 -6.96 -10.99
C VAL A 119 -14.06 -6.06 -10.01
N LEU A 120 -14.77 -5.45 -9.08
CA LEU A 120 -14.16 -4.78 -7.93
C LEU A 120 -14.04 -5.81 -6.82
N TRP A 121 -12.83 -6.16 -6.44
CA TRP A 121 -12.59 -7.20 -5.46
C TRP A 121 -11.86 -6.62 -4.25
N GLY A 122 -12.52 -6.56 -3.12
CA GLY A 122 -11.95 -5.97 -1.91
C GLY A 122 -11.65 -4.49 -2.07
N SER A 123 -12.54 -3.78 -2.77
CA SER A 123 -12.34 -2.38 -3.13
C SER A 123 -13.65 -1.60 -3.04
N ASN A 124 -13.66 -0.58 -2.18
CA ASN A 124 -14.77 0.38 -2.17
C ASN A 124 -14.34 1.64 -2.94
N ALA A 125 -14.12 1.46 -4.24
CA ALA A 125 -13.54 2.51 -5.08
C ALA A 125 -14.36 3.78 -5.11
N ARG A 126 -15.68 3.69 -4.95
CA ARG A 126 -16.54 4.88 -4.93
C ARG A 126 -16.07 5.86 -3.85
N GLU A 127 -15.65 5.34 -2.71
CA GLU A 127 -15.21 6.18 -1.58
C GLU A 127 -13.70 6.37 -1.54
N THR A 128 -12.92 5.35 -1.91
CA THR A 128 -11.46 5.41 -1.73
C THR A 128 -10.72 5.88 -2.97
N HIS A 129 -11.31 5.74 -4.14
CA HIS A 129 -10.71 6.09 -5.43
C HIS A 129 -11.74 6.77 -6.32
N PRO A 130 -12.29 7.92 -5.89
CA PRO A 130 -13.44 8.51 -6.59
C PRO A 130 -13.15 8.90 -8.04
N ILE A 131 -11.93 9.32 -8.35
CA ILE A 131 -11.60 9.68 -9.73
C ILE A 131 -11.60 8.43 -10.62
N PHE A 132 -10.99 7.33 -10.15
CA PHE A 132 -11.08 6.06 -10.86
C PHE A 132 -12.55 5.64 -11.02
N PHE A 133 -13.34 5.81 -9.96
CA PHE A 133 -14.75 5.41 -9.99
C PHE A 133 -15.55 6.20 -11.05
N HIS A 134 -15.17 7.45 -11.33
CA HIS A 134 -15.80 8.20 -12.43
C HIS A 134 -15.54 7.53 -13.78
N HIS A 135 -14.31 7.04 -14.01
CA HIS A 135 -14.01 6.27 -15.23
C HIS A 135 -14.82 4.98 -15.27
N LEU A 136 -14.95 4.30 -14.12
CA LEU A 136 -15.73 3.07 -14.00
C LEU A 136 -17.21 3.34 -14.35
N LEU A 137 -17.78 4.44 -13.85
CA LEU A 137 -19.17 4.76 -14.14
C LEU A 137 -19.39 5.03 -15.63
N ARG A 138 -18.40 5.64 -16.30
CA ARG A 138 -18.48 5.80 -17.75
C ARG A 138 -18.49 4.44 -18.44
N GLY A 139 -17.67 3.52 -17.96
CA GLY A 139 -17.67 2.15 -18.48
C GLY A 139 -19.03 1.47 -18.32
N VAL A 140 -19.63 1.60 -17.13
CA VAL A 140 -20.96 1.04 -16.86
C VAL A 140 -22.00 1.68 -17.80
N ARG A 141 -21.93 3.00 -17.96
CA ARG A 141 -22.83 3.71 -18.86
C ARG A 141 -22.67 3.26 -20.31
N ASN A 142 -21.45 2.84 -20.68
CA ASN A 142 -21.17 2.32 -22.02
C ASN A 142 -21.53 0.83 -22.17
N GLY A 143 -22.08 0.21 -21.12
CA GLY A 143 -22.56 -1.16 -21.18
C GLY A 143 -21.79 -2.18 -20.39
N ALA A 144 -20.73 -1.79 -19.68
CA ALA A 144 -19.97 -2.75 -18.86
C ALA A 144 -20.82 -3.26 -17.70
N ARG A 145 -20.67 -4.54 -17.40
CA ARG A 145 -21.27 -5.13 -16.20
C ARG A 145 -20.29 -4.94 -15.03
N LEU A 146 -20.84 -4.67 -13.85
CA LEU A 146 -20.04 -4.45 -12.64
C LEU A 146 -20.38 -5.50 -11.59
N TYR A 147 -19.37 -6.23 -11.14
CA TYR A 147 -19.46 -7.18 -10.04
C TYR A 147 -18.64 -6.63 -8.86
N ALA A 148 -19.19 -6.70 -7.67
CA ALA A 148 -18.47 -6.34 -6.46
C ALA A 148 -18.30 -7.57 -5.58
N VAL A 149 -17.07 -7.88 -5.21
CA VAL A 149 -16.72 -8.98 -4.32
C VAL A 149 -16.14 -8.35 -3.05
N ASP A 150 -16.92 -8.35 -1.97
CA ASP A 150 -16.55 -7.60 -0.76
C ASP A 150 -17.36 -8.13 0.42
N PRO A 151 -16.74 -8.29 1.59
CA PRO A 151 -17.53 -8.71 2.77
C PRO A 151 -18.66 -7.76 3.12
N ARG A 152 -18.50 -6.47 2.80
CA ARG A 152 -19.51 -5.44 3.07
C ARG A 152 -20.25 -5.07 1.79
N ARG A 153 -21.53 -4.81 1.90
CA ARG A 153 -22.26 -4.21 0.79
C ARG A 153 -22.00 -2.71 0.80
N THR A 154 -20.86 -2.35 0.23
CA THR A 154 -20.34 -0.98 0.22
C THR A 154 -21.14 -0.09 -0.73
N THR A 155 -20.84 1.21 -0.71
CA THR A 155 -21.43 2.15 -1.67
C THR A 155 -21.02 1.80 -3.11
N SER A 156 -19.86 1.17 -3.31
CA SER A 156 -19.50 0.64 -4.64
C SER A 156 -20.38 -0.56 -5.01
N ALA A 157 -20.60 -1.46 -4.05
CA ALA A 157 -21.43 -2.64 -4.26
C ALA A 157 -22.88 -2.27 -4.58
N GLU A 158 -23.36 -1.14 -4.06
CA GLU A 158 -24.72 -0.67 -4.36
C GLU A 158 -24.88 -0.32 -5.84
N TRP A 159 -23.78 0.05 -6.51
CA TRP A 159 -23.80 0.35 -7.95
C TRP A 159 -23.63 -0.92 -8.79
N ALA A 160 -23.20 -2.02 -8.20
CA ALA A 160 -22.88 -3.24 -8.94
C ALA A 160 -24.16 -3.95 -9.41
N ASP A 161 -24.05 -4.64 -10.54
CA ASP A 161 -25.12 -5.52 -11.01
C ASP A 161 -25.28 -6.71 -10.06
N VAL A 162 -24.14 -7.18 -9.51
CA VAL A 162 -24.14 -8.33 -8.58
C VAL A 162 -23.12 -8.06 -7.47
N TRP A 163 -23.53 -8.32 -6.24
CA TRP A 163 -22.62 -8.28 -5.08
C TRP A 163 -22.45 -9.70 -4.56
N LEU A 164 -21.19 -10.13 -4.42
CA LEU A 164 -20.84 -11.38 -3.77
C LEU A 164 -20.23 -11.05 -2.40
N GLY A 165 -21.01 -11.28 -1.35
CA GLY A 165 -20.61 -10.95 0.02
C GLY A 165 -19.91 -12.12 0.69
N LEU A 166 -18.58 -12.17 0.55
CA LEU A 166 -17.81 -13.29 1.09
C LEU A 166 -17.38 -13.02 2.53
N ASP A 167 -17.10 -14.08 3.26
CA ASP A 167 -16.50 -13.95 4.59
C ASP A 167 -15.06 -13.43 4.47
N VAL A 168 -14.68 -12.58 5.42
CA VAL A 168 -13.33 -11.98 5.44
C VAL A 168 -12.27 -13.09 5.41
N GLY A 169 -11.32 -12.98 4.50
CA GLY A 169 -10.20 -13.92 4.40
C GLY A 169 -10.48 -15.16 3.60
N SER A 170 -11.62 -15.24 2.90
CA SER A 170 -11.96 -16.42 2.10
C SER A 170 -11.76 -16.21 0.59
N ASP A 171 -10.99 -15.21 0.22
CA ASP A 171 -10.81 -14.78 -1.17
C ASP A 171 -10.22 -15.88 -2.05
N ILE A 172 -9.23 -16.60 -1.55
CA ILE A 172 -8.60 -17.68 -2.34
C ILE A 172 -9.59 -18.81 -2.62
N ALA A 173 -10.39 -19.18 -1.61
CA ALA A 173 -11.41 -20.21 -1.81
C ALA A 173 -12.38 -19.80 -2.92
N LEU A 174 -12.80 -18.54 -2.92
CA LEU A 174 -13.71 -18.03 -3.95
C LEU A 174 -13.02 -18.00 -5.32
N ALA A 175 -11.82 -17.45 -5.41
CA ALA A 175 -11.11 -17.34 -6.69
C ALA A 175 -10.80 -18.73 -7.27
N ASN A 176 -10.36 -19.68 -6.43
CA ASN A 176 -10.08 -21.02 -6.90
C ASN A 176 -11.34 -21.73 -7.39
N ALA A 177 -12.49 -21.51 -6.71
CA ALA A 177 -13.75 -22.09 -7.17
C ALA A 177 -14.18 -21.48 -8.51
N ILE A 178 -13.97 -20.18 -8.70
CA ILE A 178 -14.25 -19.55 -10.00
C ILE A 178 -13.37 -20.19 -11.07
N GLY A 179 -12.09 -20.37 -10.81
CA GLY A 179 -11.17 -21.00 -11.77
C GLY A 179 -11.56 -22.43 -12.08
N ARG A 180 -11.93 -23.21 -11.05
CA ARG A 180 -12.38 -24.58 -11.26
C ARG A 180 -13.64 -24.64 -12.13
N GLU A 181 -14.59 -23.75 -11.87
CA GLU A 181 -15.82 -23.70 -12.66
C GLU A 181 -15.54 -23.33 -14.11
N ILE A 182 -14.64 -22.36 -14.35
CA ILE A 182 -14.26 -21.98 -15.71
C ILE A 182 -13.69 -23.18 -16.46
N ILE A 183 -12.82 -23.95 -15.82
CA ILE A 183 -12.22 -25.14 -16.44
C ILE A 183 -13.30 -26.20 -16.69
N ALA A 184 -14.13 -26.49 -15.69
CA ALA A 184 -15.17 -27.53 -15.80
C ALA A 184 -16.17 -27.22 -16.91
N ALA A 185 -16.46 -25.94 -17.12
CA ALA A 185 -17.39 -25.50 -18.18
C ALA A 185 -16.72 -25.39 -19.55
N GLY A 186 -15.39 -25.61 -19.62
CA GLY A 186 -14.66 -25.52 -20.89
C GLY A 186 -14.51 -24.10 -21.38
N LEU A 187 -14.52 -23.11 -20.47
CA LEU A 187 -14.50 -21.70 -20.83
C LEU A 187 -13.11 -21.06 -20.74
N HIS A 188 -12.10 -21.83 -20.33
CA HIS A 188 -10.72 -21.30 -20.27
C HIS A 188 -10.17 -21.11 -21.68
N ASN A 189 -9.26 -20.15 -21.82
CA ASN A 189 -8.70 -19.80 -23.13
C ASN A 189 -7.54 -20.75 -23.47
N THR A 190 -7.85 -21.87 -24.10
CA THR A 190 -6.86 -22.92 -24.36
C THR A 190 -5.74 -22.44 -25.27
N GLU A 191 -6.04 -21.56 -26.24
CA GLU A 191 -5.02 -21.02 -27.13
C GLU A 191 -4.02 -20.15 -26.39
N PHE A 192 -4.51 -19.21 -25.59
CA PHE A 192 -3.64 -18.33 -24.79
C PHE A 192 -2.80 -19.15 -23.81
N ILE A 193 -3.45 -20.11 -23.12
CA ILE A 193 -2.78 -20.96 -22.14
C ILE A 193 -1.64 -21.73 -22.81
N GLY A 194 -1.90 -22.33 -23.97
CA GLY A 194 -0.91 -23.16 -24.67
C GLY A 194 0.27 -22.35 -25.19
N ARG A 195 0.01 -21.13 -25.63
CA ARG A 195 1.05 -20.30 -26.24
C ARG A 195 1.84 -19.50 -25.22
N ALA A 196 1.16 -18.90 -24.23
CA ALA A 196 1.74 -17.85 -23.40
C ALA A 196 2.10 -18.29 -21.98
N THR A 197 1.67 -19.49 -21.55
CA THR A 197 1.79 -19.85 -20.13
C THR A 197 2.49 -21.18 -19.92
N PHE A 198 2.80 -21.48 -18.65
CA PHE A 198 3.23 -22.82 -18.23
C PHE A 198 2.63 -23.13 -16.85
N ASP A 199 2.68 -24.41 -16.48
CA ASP A 199 2.14 -24.93 -15.22
C ASP A 199 0.61 -24.92 -15.14
N PHE A 200 -0.08 -24.92 -16.28
CA PHE A 200 -1.55 -24.98 -16.26
C PHE A 200 -2.04 -26.26 -15.57
N GLU A 201 -1.41 -27.42 -15.81
CA GLU A 201 -1.87 -28.66 -15.19
C GLU A 201 -1.71 -28.65 -13.68
N ALA A 202 -0.67 -27.99 -13.16
CA ALA A 202 -0.51 -27.81 -11.72
C ALA A 202 -1.65 -26.93 -11.16
N TYR A 203 -2.03 -25.88 -11.89
CA TYR A 203 -3.15 -25.04 -11.48
C TYR A 203 -4.46 -25.81 -11.51
N ARG A 204 -4.72 -26.56 -12.59
CA ARG A 204 -5.93 -27.38 -12.71
C ARG A 204 -6.07 -28.31 -11.51
N ALA A 205 -4.97 -29.02 -11.17
CA ALA A 205 -4.95 -29.93 -10.02
C ALA A 205 -5.18 -29.15 -8.72
N GLY A 206 -4.56 -27.98 -8.61
CA GLY A 206 -4.65 -27.17 -7.39
C GLY A 206 -6.04 -26.66 -7.09
N VAL A 207 -6.85 -26.35 -8.11
CA VAL A 207 -8.21 -25.85 -7.88
C VAL A 207 -9.25 -26.98 -7.76
N GLU A 208 -8.89 -28.21 -8.06
CA GLU A 208 -9.85 -29.33 -8.06
C GLU A 208 -10.64 -29.46 -6.74
N PRO A 209 -10.02 -29.29 -5.56
CA PRO A 209 -10.79 -29.39 -4.31
C PRO A 209 -11.82 -28.29 -4.10
N TYR A 210 -11.76 -27.20 -4.87
CA TYR A 210 -12.58 -26.01 -4.64
C TYR A 210 -13.88 -26.08 -5.44
N SER A 211 -14.74 -27.04 -5.10
CA SER A 211 -16.05 -27.15 -5.73
C SER A 211 -16.93 -25.96 -5.35
N LEU A 212 -17.98 -25.72 -6.12
CA LEU A 212 -18.92 -24.67 -5.81
C LEU A 212 -19.55 -24.87 -4.42
N ASP A 213 -19.86 -26.13 -4.06
CA ASP A 213 -20.43 -26.45 -2.75
C ASP A 213 -19.44 -26.15 -1.62
N TYR A 214 -18.17 -26.53 -1.80
CA TYR A 214 -17.14 -26.22 -0.81
C TYR A 214 -16.99 -24.71 -0.66
N ALA A 215 -16.93 -23.99 -1.79
CA ALA A 215 -16.74 -22.54 -1.74
C ALA A 215 -17.94 -21.84 -1.09
N GLU A 216 -19.16 -22.31 -1.34
CA GLU A 216 -20.35 -21.74 -0.67
C GLU A 216 -20.23 -21.89 0.85
N ARG A 217 -19.83 -23.07 1.32
CA ARG A 217 -19.66 -23.30 2.77
C ARG A 217 -18.56 -22.44 3.34
N GLU A 218 -17.44 -22.34 2.63
CA GLU A 218 -16.26 -21.64 3.15
C GLU A 218 -16.37 -20.12 3.07
N THR A 219 -17.04 -19.60 2.04
CA THR A 219 -17.09 -18.15 1.80
C THR A 219 -18.42 -17.52 2.19
N GLY A 220 -19.49 -18.30 2.26
CA GLY A 220 -20.84 -17.79 2.45
C GLY A 220 -21.49 -17.24 1.20
N VAL A 221 -20.81 -17.34 0.03
CA VAL A 221 -21.38 -16.87 -1.24
C VAL A 221 -22.14 -18.02 -1.88
N PRO A 222 -23.40 -17.81 -2.30
CA PRO A 222 -24.17 -18.89 -2.93
C PRO A 222 -23.47 -19.46 -4.17
N ALA A 223 -23.51 -20.77 -4.32
CA ALA A 223 -22.88 -21.48 -5.45
C ALA A 223 -23.32 -20.89 -6.79
N ALA A 224 -24.61 -20.57 -6.92
CA ALA A 224 -25.15 -19.99 -8.15
C ALA A 224 -24.50 -18.65 -8.50
N ALA A 225 -24.21 -17.83 -7.50
CA ALA A 225 -23.55 -16.53 -7.71
C ALA A 225 -22.09 -16.72 -8.13
N ILE A 226 -21.42 -17.70 -7.54
CA ILE A 226 -20.02 -18.02 -7.93
C ILE A 226 -20.00 -18.47 -9.39
N ARG A 227 -20.92 -19.38 -9.76
CA ARG A 227 -21.02 -19.85 -11.15
C ARG A 227 -21.29 -18.71 -12.10
N GLU A 228 -22.21 -17.80 -11.74
CA GLU A 228 -22.55 -16.66 -12.59
C GLU A 228 -21.32 -15.79 -12.86
N LEU A 229 -20.57 -15.44 -11.82
CA LEU A 229 -19.37 -14.61 -11.99
C LEU A 229 -18.33 -15.35 -12.84
N ALA A 230 -18.12 -16.64 -12.58
CA ALA A 230 -17.15 -17.43 -13.34
C ALA A 230 -17.48 -17.39 -14.84
N HIS A 231 -18.73 -17.65 -15.19
CA HIS A 231 -19.15 -17.67 -16.59
C HIS A 231 -19.11 -16.28 -17.21
N ALA A 232 -19.57 -15.26 -16.49
CA ALA A 232 -19.56 -13.90 -17.01
C ALA A 232 -18.13 -13.42 -17.29
N TYR A 233 -17.21 -13.66 -16.35
CA TYR A 233 -15.81 -13.24 -16.50
C TYR A 233 -15.15 -13.97 -17.67
N ALA A 234 -15.33 -15.28 -17.76
CA ALA A 234 -14.67 -16.09 -18.78
C ALA A 234 -15.20 -15.79 -20.20
N THR A 235 -16.50 -15.49 -20.32
CA THR A 235 -17.10 -15.26 -21.65
C THR A 235 -17.06 -13.80 -22.10
N ALA A 236 -16.73 -12.88 -21.23
CA ALA A 236 -16.59 -11.48 -21.62
C ALA A 236 -15.49 -11.34 -22.67
N ASP A 237 -15.70 -10.45 -23.65
CA ASP A 237 -14.66 -10.16 -24.62
C ASP A 237 -13.50 -9.43 -23.94
N LYS A 238 -13.82 -8.44 -23.08
CA LYS A 238 -12.84 -7.69 -22.30
C LYS A 238 -13.28 -7.68 -20.84
N ALA A 239 -12.36 -7.94 -19.92
CA ALA A 239 -12.69 -7.93 -18.50
C ALA A 239 -11.50 -7.49 -17.66
N MET A 240 -11.80 -6.81 -16.56
CA MET A 240 -10.79 -6.33 -15.62
C MET A 240 -11.10 -6.80 -14.22
N ILE A 241 -10.06 -7.16 -13.49
CA ILE A 241 -10.15 -7.32 -12.03
C ILE A 241 -9.41 -6.15 -11.41
N CYS A 242 -10.12 -5.40 -10.56
CA CYS A 242 -9.57 -4.22 -9.87
C CYS A 242 -9.69 -4.46 -8.38
N TRP A 243 -8.58 -4.32 -7.64
CA TRP A 243 -8.60 -4.62 -6.20
C TRP A 243 -7.85 -3.57 -5.40
N THR A 244 -8.16 -3.54 -4.09
CA THR A 244 -7.40 -2.73 -3.15
C THR A 244 -7.07 -3.55 -1.90
N LEU A 245 -7.09 -2.90 -0.76
CA LEU A 245 -6.55 -3.46 0.47
C LEU A 245 -7.36 -4.61 1.04
N GLY A 246 -8.61 -4.81 0.57
CA GLY A 246 -9.38 -5.99 0.94
C GLY A 246 -8.70 -7.29 0.52
N ILE A 247 -7.84 -7.22 -0.50
CA ILE A 247 -7.03 -8.36 -0.96
C ILE A 247 -5.67 -8.38 -0.27
N THR A 248 -5.08 -7.20 -0.01
CA THR A 248 -3.65 -7.15 0.32
C THR A 248 -3.33 -7.02 1.81
N GLU A 249 -4.28 -6.67 2.66
CA GLU A 249 -4.00 -6.53 4.10
C GLU A 249 -4.35 -7.80 4.86
N HIS A 250 -3.74 -8.92 4.42
CA HIS A 250 -3.94 -10.25 5.01
C HIS A 250 -2.61 -10.98 5.17
N HIS A 251 -2.59 -11.96 6.07
CA HIS A 251 -1.38 -12.76 6.36
C HIS A 251 -0.93 -13.63 5.18
N ASN A 252 -1.77 -13.78 4.16
CA ASN A 252 -1.47 -14.57 2.96
C ASN A 252 -1.75 -13.74 1.70
N ALA A 253 -1.46 -12.45 1.77
CA ALA A 253 -1.91 -11.49 0.77
C ALA A 253 -1.30 -11.71 -0.62
N VAL A 254 -0.04 -12.14 -0.70
CA VAL A 254 0.54 -12.42 -2.02
C VAL A 254 -0.22 -13.57 -2.68
N ASP A 255 -0.58 -14.59 -1.91
CA ASP A 255 -1.36 -15.69 -2.45
C ASP A 255 -2.75 -15.22 -2.90
N ASN A 256 -3.37 -14.27 -2.16
CA ASN A 256 -4.62 -13.65 -2.63
C ASN A 256 -4.44 -13.01 -4.01
N VAL A 257 -3.37 -12.24 -4.18
CA VAL A 257 -3.09 -11.58 -5.47
C VAL A 257 -2.84 -12.62 -6.56
N LEU A 258 -2.06 -13.65 -6.27
CA LEU A 258 -1.79 -14.72 -7.25
C LEU A 258 -3.07 -15.44 -7.67
N ALA A 259 -4.01 -15.63 -6.74
CA ALA A 259 -5.30 -16.24 -7.07
C ALA A 259 -6.06 -15.42 -8.12
N LEU A 260 -6.02 -14.09 -7.98
CA LEU A 260 -6.67 -13.22 -8.97
C LEU A 260 -5.92 -13.23 -10.30
N ILE A 261 -4.59 -13.23 -10.25
CA ILE A 261 -3.77 -13.29 -11.47
C ILE A 261 -4.05 -14.60 -12.23
N ASN A 262 -4.18 -15.71 -11.51
CA ASN A 262 -4.49 -16.99 -12.14
C ASN A 262 -5.78 -16.92 -12.96
N LEU A 263 -6.79 -16.17 -12.48
CA LEU A 263 -8.05 -16.04 -13.23
C LEU A 263 -7.83 -15.30 -14.56
N ALA A 264 -7.04 -14.23 -14.55
CA ALA A 264 -6.74 -13.51 -15.79
C ALA A 264 -5.90 -14.35 -16.74
N THR A 265 -4.94 -15.10 -16.19
CA THR A 265 -4.10 -16.01 -16.98
C THR A 265 -4.94 -17.13 -17.63
N LEU A 266 -5.92 -17.64 -16.89
CA LEU A 266 -6.80 -18.72 -17.32
C LEU A 266 -7.68 -18.29 -18.51
N THR A 267 -8.06 -17.04 -18.54
CA THR A 267 -9.04 -16.52 -19.51
C THR A 267 -8.42 -15.65 -20.59
N GLY A 268 -7.14 -15.28 -20.44
CA GLY A 268 -6.48 -14.35 -21.36
C GLY A 268 -6.86 -12.91 -21.12
N HIS A 269 -7.41 -12.57 -19.96
CA HIS A 269 -7.80 -11.20 -19.65
C HIS A 269 -6.63 -10.37 -19.11
N VAL A 270 -5.52 -10.39 -19.83
CA VAL A 270 -4.34 -9.60 -19.55
C VAL A 270 -3.55 -9.43 -20.85
N GLY A 271 -2.89 -8.29 -21.00
CA GLY A 271 -2.04 -8.05 -22.17
C GLY A 271 -2.80 -7.60 -23.40
N ARG A 272 -4.06 -7.24 -23.25
CA ARG A 272 -4.92 -6.72 -24.33
C ARG A 272 -5.59 -5.44 -23.86
N TYR A 273 -5.94 -4.57 -24.82
CA TYR A 273 -6.68 -3.37 -24.53
C TYR A 273 -8.03 -3.72 -23.90
N GLY A 274 -8.33 -3.09 -22.80
CA GLY A 274 -9.61 -3.27 -22.11
C GLY A 274 -9.69 -4.47 -21.18
N SER A 275 -8.62 -5.25 -21.06
CA SER A 275 -8.56 -6.40 -20.16
C SER A 275 -7.35 -6.24 -19.24
N GLY A 276 -7.49 -6.57 -17.96
CA GLY A 276 -6.32 -6.43 -17.11
C GLY A 276 -6.50 -6.71 -15.65
N LEU A 277 -5.41 -6.43 -14.94
CA LEU A 277 -5.22 -6.69 -13.52
C LEU A 277 -4.78 -5.37 -12.89
N ASN A 278 -5.62 -4.77 -12.07
CA ASN A 278 -5.45 -3.38 -11.67
C ASN A 278 -5.52 -3.18 -10.16
N PRO A 279 -4.35 -3.22 -9.48
CA PRO A 279 -4.32 -2.79 -8.08
C PRO A 279 -4.54 -1.27 -8.03
N LEU A 280 -5.54 -0.82 -7.29
CA LEU A 280 -5.86 0.60 -7.19
C LEU A 280 -5.10 1.18 -6.01
N ARG A 281 -4.09 1.99 -6.31
CA ARG A 281 -3.21 2.60 -5.30
C ARG A 281 -3.90 3.81 -4.68
N GLY A 282 -3.73 3.99 -3.35
CA GLY A 282 -4.43 5.05 -2.62
C GLY A 282 -3.73 6.39 -2.63
N GLN A 283 -2.50 6.43 -2.14
CA GLN A 283 -1.77 7.68 -2.09
C GLN A 283 -1.33 8.10 -3.49
N ASN A 284 -1.09 9.39 -3.65
CA ASN A 284 -0.79 9.96 -4.97
C ASN A 284 0.50 9.45 -5.59
N ASN A 285 1.41 8.87 -4.81
CA ASN A 285 2.69 8.39 -5.33
C ASN A 285 3.11 7.04 -4.77
N VAL A 286 2.15 6.20 -4.36
CA VAL A 286 2.54 4.89 -3.82
C VAL A 286 3.14 4.00 -4.91
N GLN A 287 2.67 4.14 -6.15
CA GLN A 287 3.29 3.45 -7.27
C GLN A 287 4.72 3.95 -7.48
N GLY A 288 4.87 5.29 -7.52
CA GLY A 288 6.16 5.91 -7.81
C GLY A 288 7.23 5.63 -6.75
N GLY A 289 6.85 5.59 -5.48
CA GLY A 289 7.84 5.28 -4.43
C GLY A 289 8.58 3.98 -4.69
N GLY A 290 7.85 2.94 -5.08
CA GLY A 290 8.46 1.67 -5.46
C GLY A 290 9.26 1.76 -6.75
N ASP A 291 8.70 2.47 -7.75
CA ASP A 291 9.37 2.63 -9.04
C ASP A 291 10.71 3.36 -8.88
N MET A 292 10.81 4.25 -7.91
CA MET A 292 12.04 5.02 -7.64
C MET A 292 13.08 4.24 -6.84
N GLY A 293 12.79 3.02 -6.44
CA GLY A 293 13.72 2.19 -5.71
C GLY A 293 13.69 2.37 -4.19
N ALA A 294 12.63 2.99 -3.66
CA ALA A 294 12.48 3.09 -2.20
C ALA A 294 11.93 1.77 -1.64
N LEU A 295 12.66 0.71 -1.93
CA LEU A 295 12.36 -0.68 -1.56
C LEU A 295 13.67 -1.37 -1.20
N PRO A 296 13.63 -2.35 -0.29
CA PRO A 296 14.88 -2.98 0.17
C PRO A 296 15.55 -3.87 -0.87
N ASP A 297 14.79 -4.35 -1.87
CA ASP A 297 15.28 -5.31 -2.85
C ASP A 297 15.30 -4.77 -4.28
N ARG A 298 14.95 -3.49 -4.47
CA ARG A 298 14.88 -2.90 -5.81
C ARG A 298 15.58 -1.55 -5.87
N LEU A 299 16.28 -1.35 -6.97
CA LEU A 299 16.85 -0.06 -7.37
C LEU A 299 15.85 0.70 -8.25
N PRO A 300 16.07 2.01 -8.48
CA PRO A 300 15.20 2.76 -9.40
C PRO A 300 14.96 2.03 -10.72
N GLY A 301 13.74 2.11 -11.22
CA GLY A 301 13.32 1.34 -12.39
C GLY A 301 12.93 -0.09 -12.05
N PHE A 302 12.73 -0.36 -10.77
CA PHE A 302 12.31 -1.67 -10.24
C PHE A 302 13.33 -2.77 -10.56
N GLN A 303 14.60 -2.43 -10.52
CA GLN A 303 15.71 -3.33 -10.90
C GLN A 303 16.24 -4.08 -9.66
N HIS A 304 16.43 -5.39 -9.79
CA HIS A 304 16.85 -6.23 -8.66
C HIS A 304 18.20 -5.81 -8.10
N VAL A 305 18.25 -5.46 -6.81
CA VAL A 305 19.47 -4.99 -6.17
C VAL A 305 20.52 -6.11 -6.06
N GLU A 306 20.10 -7.37 -6.03
CA GLU A 306 21.04 -8.49 -5.88
C GLU A 306 21.68 -8.93 -7.20
N GLN A 307 21.30 -8.34 -8.32
CA GLN A 307 21.90 -8.66 -9.62
C GLN A 307 23.02 -7.69 -9.93
N ALA A 308 24.26 -8.18 -9.96
CA ALA A 308 25.43 -7.33 -10.14
C ALA A 308 25.35 -6.49 -11.42
N ALA A 309 24.86 -7.07 -12.52
CA ALA A 309 24.75 -6.34 -13.79
C ALA A 309 23.78 -5.16 -13.69
N LEU A 310 22.76 -5.26 -12.85
CA LEU A 310 21.79 -4.16 -12.66
C LEU A 310 22.33 -3.09 -11.70
N ARG A 311 23.17 -3.48 -10.73
CA ARG A 311 23.82 -2.51 -9.84
C ARG A 311 24.91 -1.70 -10.55
N ALA A 312 25.58 -2.27 -11.54
CA ALA A 312 26.78 -1.67 -12.13
C ALA A 312 26.59 -0.22 -12.62
N PRO A 313 25.50 0.13 -13.33
CA PRO A 313 25.31 1.53 -13.72
C PRO A 313 25.17 2.48 -12.54
N PHE A 314 24.55 2.02 -11.45
CA PHE A 314 24.39 2.82 -10.23
C PHE A 314 25.74 3.03 -9.56
N ASP A 315 26.53 1.97 -9.42
CA ASP A 315 27.87 2.06 -8.84
C ASP A 315 28.72 3.07 -9.64
N ALA A 316 28.65 3.00 -10.97
CA ALA A 316 29.43 3.89 -11.83
C ALA A 316 28.98 5.35 -11.69
N THR A 317 27.68 5.59 -11.67
CA THR A 317 27.13 6.95 -11.58
C THR A 317 27.40 7.58 -10.21
N TRP A 318 27.24 6.79 -9.14
CA TRP A 318 27.33 7.32 -7.78
C TRP A 318 28.76 7.27 -7.21
N GLY A 319 29.66 6.51 -7.82
CA GLY A 319 31.03 6.39 -7.35
C GLY A 319 31.16 5.64 -6.02
N VAL A 320 30.14 4.87 -5.65
CA VAL A 320 30.08 4.09 -4.41
C VAL A 320 29.44 2.76 -4.76
N ALA A 321 29.96 1.67 -4.19
CA ALA A 321 29.36 0.36 -4.41
C ALA A 321 28.04 0.26 -3.63
N VAL A 322 26.95 0.01 -4.35
CA VAL A 322 25.64 -0.25 -3.73
C VAL A 322 25.75 -1.56 -2.94
N PRO A 323 25.23 -1.63 -1.69
CA PRO A 323 25.23 -2.90 -0.97
C PRO A 323 24.57 -4.00 -1.81
N PRO A 324 25.21 -5.17 -1.92
CA PRO A 324 24.79 -6.17 -2.91
C PRO A 324 23.66 -7.08 -2.46
N THR A 325 23.26 -7.02 -1.20
CA THR A 325 22.22 -7.90 -0.63
C THR A 325 21.00 -7.09 -0.24
N LYS A 326 19.82 -7.62 -0.52
CA LYS A 326 18.58 -6.94 -0.15
C LYS A 326 18.57 -6.60 1.34
N GLY A 327 17.93 -5.49 1.67
CA GLY A 327 17.79 -5.04 3.05
C GLY A 327 16.53 -5.55 3.72
N TRP A 328 16.25 -5.02 4.91
CA TRP A 328 15.02 -5.31 5.64
C TRP A 328 13.89 -4.44 5.10
N HIS A 329 12.74 -5.06 4.84
CA HIS A 329 11.52 -4.30 4.58
C HIS A 329 10.97 -3.77 5.90
N LEU A 330 9.94 -2.92 5.83
CA LEU A 330 9.43 -2.18 6.99
C LEU A 330 9.15 -3.09 8.19
N SER A 331 8.42 -4.18 8.00
CA SER A 331 8.09 -5.09 9.11
C SER A 331 9.34 -5.76 9.67
N ALA A 332 10.27 -6.14 8.80
CA ALA A 332 11.54 -6.74 9.23
C ALA A 332 12.41 -5.72 9.97
N MET A 333 12.28 -4.42 9.64
CA MET A 333 12.99 -3.39 10.39
C MET A 333 12.51 -3.34 11.85
N PHE A 334 11.21 -3.49 12.10
CA PHE A 334 10.72 -3.56 13.48
C PHE A 334 11.31 -4.78 14.22
N ASP A 335 11.35 -5.93 13.56
CA ASP A 335 11.98 -7.12 14.15
C ASP A 335 13.47 -6.88 14.42
N ALA A 336 14.15 -6.18 13.53
CA ALA A 336 15.57 -5.84 13.70
C ALA A 336 15.80 -4.87 14.88
N ILE A 337 14.86 -3.93 15.08
CA ILE A 337 14.92 -3.05 16.26
C ILE A 337 14.81 -3.91 17.54
N GLU A 338 13.87 -4.86 17.53
CA GLU A 338 13.64 -5.73 18.69
C GLU A 338 14.89 -6.54 19.04
N ARG A 339 15.61 -7.02 18.03
CA ARG A 339 16.86 -7.77 18.22
C ARG A 339 18.05 -6.88 18.60
N GLY A 340 17.94 -5.56 18.42
CA GLY A 340 19.04 -4.62 18.60
C GLY A 340 19.98 -4.52 17.41
N ASP A 341 19.55 -5.00 16.25
CA ASP A 341 20.34 -4.94 15.02
C ASP A 341 20.18 -3.63 14.27
N LEU A 342 18.98 -3.03 14.31
CA LEU A 342 18.72 -1.71 13.72
C LEU A 342 18.74 -0.68 14.84
N ARG A 343 19.60 0.32 14.71
CA ARG A 343 19.90 1.26 15.78
C ARG A 343 19.45 2.69 15.49
N ALA A 344 19.40 3.08 14.23
CA ALA A 344 19.00 4.44 13.86
C ALA A 344 18.01 4.41 12.73
N ALA A 345 17.00 5.28 12.80
CA ALA A 345 15.96 5.39 11.77
C ALA A 345 15.80 6.83 11.31
N TYR A 346 15.56 6.97 10.01
CA TYR A 346 15.21 8.24 9.38
C TYR A 346 13.80 8.04 8.78
N VAL A 347 12.84 8.76 9.32
CA VAL A 347 11.43 8.61 8.94
C VAL A 347 10.99 9.87 8.18
N ILE A 348 10.59 9.67 6.94
CA ILE A 348 10.18 10.77 6.05
C ILE A 348 8.69 10.64 5.75
N GLY A 349 7.90 11.57 6.30
CA GLY A 349 6.48 11.67 5.97
C GLY A 349 5.64 10.46 6.33
N GLU A 350 6.05 9.71 7.35
CA GLU A 350 5.34 8.53 7.82
C GLU A 350 5.07 8.60 9.31
N ASN A 351 4.03 7.90 9.76
CA ASN A 351 3.62 7.92 11.15
C ASN A 351 3.40 6.49 11.66
N PRO A 352 4.48 5.69 11.72
CA PRO A 352 4.34 4.27 12.06
C PRO A 352 3.78 4.01 13.47
N VAL A 353 3.96 4.92 14.41
CA VAL A 353 3.34 4.75 15.74
C VAL A 353 1.83 4.53 15.63
N GLN A 354 1.18 5.13 14.63
CA GLN A 354 -0.27 5.01 14.46
C GLN A 354 -0.68 4.15 13.27
N SER A 355 0.21 3.94 12.30
CA SER A 355 -0.15 3.20 11.10
C SER A 355 0.14 1.70 11.16
N GLU A 356 0.98 1.25 12.11
CA GLU A 356 1.33 -0.16 12.20
C GLU A 356 0.27 -0.93 12.97
N ALA A 357 0.07 -2.18 12.57
CA ALA A 357 -0.74 -3.12 13.35
C ALA A 357 -0.05 -3.37 14.70
N ASP A 358 -0.82 -3.68 15.73
CA ASP A 358 -0.30 -3.77 17.10
C ASP A 358 0.54 -2.53 17.41
N GLN A 359 -0.09 -1.38 17.36
CA GLN A 359 0.66 -0.11 17.50
C GLN A 359 1.35 0.05 18.85
N LYS A 360 0.92 -0.70 19.86
CA LYS A 360 1.60 -0.70 21.17
C LYS A 360 3.03 -1.24 21.03
N ARG A 361 3.18 -2.35 20.31
CA ARG A 361 4.50 -2.92 20.02
C ARG A 361 5.34 -1.95 19.17
N ALA A 362 4.75 -1.39 18.11
CA ALA A 362 5.48 -0.48 17.22
C ALA A 362 6.00 0.74 17.98
N ARG A 363 5.17 1.33 18.86
CA ARG A 363 5.59 2.48 19.64
C ARG A 363 6.78 2.12 20.57
N ALA A 364 6.66 1.01 21.28
CA ALA A 364 7.72 0.59 22.22
C ALA A 364 9.05 0.38 21.49
N LEU A 365 9.00 -0.23 20.31
CA LEU A 365 10.23 -0.48 19.54
C LEU A 365 10.85 0.82 19.06
N LEU A 366 10.05 1.76 18.53
CA LEU A 366 10.60 3.03 18.09
C LEU A 366 11.20 3.84 19.24
N GLU A 367 10.58 3.77 20.42
CA GLU A 367 11.14 4.41 21.62
C GLU A 367 12.50 3.82 22.02
N SER A 368 12.77 2.57 21.68
CA SER A 368 14.02 1.90 22.05
C SER A 368 15.20 2.20 21.13
N LEU A 369 14.96 2.89 19.99
CA LEU A 369 16.05 3.23 19.05
C LEU A 369 17.10 4.12 19.69
N GLU A 370 18.38 3.92 19.33
CA GLU A 370 19.47 4.79 19.76
C GLU A 370 19.27 6.20 19.23
N PHE A 371 18.80 6.32 17.98
CA PHE A 371 18.59 7.62 17.33
C PHE A 371 17.46 7.53 16.32
N MET A 372 16.59 8.54 16.33
CA MET A 372 15.54 8.65 15.31
C MET A 372 15.36 10.11 14.91
N VAL A 373 15.40 10.37 13.62
CA VAL A 373 15.04 11.66 13.04
C VAL A 373 13.76 11.50 12.24
N VAL A 374 12.83 12.43 12.40
CA VAL A 374 11.55 12.45 11.68
C VAL A 374 11.45 13.75 10.90
N GLN A 375 11.17 13.62 9.61
CA GLN A 375 10.99 14.74 8.68
C GLN A 375 9.53 14.71 8.25
N ASP A 376 8.76 15.72 8.67
CA ASP A 376 7.32 15.66 8.44
C ASP A 376 6.73 17.06 8.45
N LEU A 377 5.46 17.16 8.10
CA LEU A 377 4.69 18.40 8.09
C LEU A 377 4.18 18.77 9.49
N PHE A 378 3.94 17.79 10.33
CA PHE A 378 3.27 17.93 11.62
C PHE A 378 4.05 17.20 12.70
N LEU A 379 3.84 17.62 13.93
CA LEU A 379 4.38 16.89 15.08
C LEU A 379 3.46 15.70 15.34
N THR A 380 3.70 14.62 14.59
CA THR A 380 2.93 13.39 14.69
C THR A 380 3.30 12.61 15.94
N ALA A 381 2.53 11.56 16.26
CA ALA A 381 2.87 10.66 17.36
C ALA A 381 4.27 10.05 17.19
N THR A 382 4.68 9.78 15.96
CA THR A 382 6.04 9.30 15.69
C THR A 382 7.07 10.41 15.91
N ALA A 383 6.78 11.62 15.41
CA ALA A 383 7.70 12.75 15.57
C ALA A 383 7.91 13.09 17.04
N GLU A 384 6.90 12.92 17.87
CA GLU A 384 7.02 13.15 19.32
C GLU A 384 8.06 12.25 19.99
N LEU A 385 8.39 11.11 19.37
CA LEU A 385 9.41 10.20 19.90
C LEU A 385 10.79 10.48 19.33
N ALA A 386 10.91 11.32 18.31
CA ALA A 386 12.17 11.55 17.60
C ALA A 386 13.15 12.37 18.42
N ASP A 387 14.45 12.14 18.17
CA ASP A 387 15.52 12.96 18.76
C ASP A 387 15.65 14.30 18.01
N VAL A 388 15.34 14.31 16.72
CA VAL A 388 15.33 15.49 15.86
C VAL A 388 14.07 15.45 15.00
N VAL A 389 13.41 16.61 14.87
CA VAL A 389 12.24 16.75 13.99
C VAL A 389 12.55 17.85 12.97
N LEU A 390 12.44 17.50 11.68
CA LEU A 390 12.76 18.42 10.59
C LEU A 390 11.46 18.84 9.88
N PRO A 391 11.14 20.13 9.82
CA PRO A 391 9.87 20.58 9.23
C PRO A 391 9.95 20.60 7.71
N ALA A 392 9.07 19.84 7.07
CA ALA A 392 9.10 19.62 5.63
C ALA A 392 7.99 20.40 4.91
N ALA A 393 8.19 20.61 3.61
CA ALA A 393 7.21 21.19 2.71
C ALA A 393 6.20 20.13 2.27
N ALA A 394 4.99 20.58 1.96
CA ALA A 394 3.94 19.68 1.47
C ALA A 394 4.20 19.39 -0.02
N ALA A 395 4.37 18.13 -0.34
CA ALA A 395 4.78 17.72 -1.69
C ALA A 395 3.77 18.09 -2.78
N TRP A 396 2.50 18.22 -2.41
CA TRP A 396 1.45 18.47 -3.42
C TRP A 396 1.24 19.93 -3.76
N ALA A 397 1.84 20.86 -3.01
CA ALA A 397 1.61 22.29 -3.24
C ALA A 397 2.84 23.16 -3.03
N GLU A 398 3.79 22.70 -2.22
CA GLU A 398 4.93 23.52 -1.80
C GLU A 398 6.25 23.05 -2.41
N SER A 399 6.19 22.09 -3.34
CA SER A 399 7.39 21.50 -3.95
C SER A 399 7.19 21.33 -5.46
N GLU A 400 8.30 21.06 -6.13
CA GLU A 400 8.33 20.68 -7.55
C GLU A 400 8.68 19.20 -7.64
N GLY A 401 8.16 18.53 -8.66
CA GLY A 401 8.54 17.16 -8.92
C GLY A 401 7.57 16.40 -9.79
N THR A 402 7.51 15.10 -9.60
CA THR A 402 6.59 14.22 -10.31
C THR A 402 5.98 13.22 -9.32
N VAL A 403 4.83 12.67 -9.72
CA VAL A 403 4.19 11.55 -9.01
C VAL A 403 3.70 10.54 -10.04
N THR A 404 3.54 9.28 -9.63
CA THR A 404 3.08 8.20 -10.50
C THR A 404 1.81 7.60 -9.92
N ASN A 405 0.72 7.62 -10.70
CA ASN A 405 -0.58 7.13 -10.24
C ASN A 405 -0.75 5.61 -10.52
N SER A 406 -1.93 5.08 -10.18
CA SER A 406 -2.23 3.64 -10.30
C SER A 406 -2.13 3.10 -11.72
N GLU A 407 -2.35 3.95 -12.73
CA GLU A 407 -2.24 3.50 -14.13
C GLU A 407 -0.83 3.67 -14.67
N ARG A 408 0.16 3.85 -13.79
CA ARG A 408 1.59 4.03 -14.16
C ARG A 408 1.86 5.36 -14.86
N ARG A 409 0.97 6.34 -14.72
CA ARG A 409 1.13 7.65 -15.35
C ARG A 409 1.98 8.54 -14.46
N VAL A 410 3.12 8.99 -14.98
CA VAL A 410 3.99 9.96 -14.33
C VAL A 410 3.50 11.36 -14.71
N GLN A 411 3.24 12.19 -13.69
CA GLN A 411 2.69 13.54 -13.90
C GLN A 411 3.48 14.56 -13.11
N ARG A 412 3.55 15.79 -13.63
CA ARG A 412 4.24 16.87 -12.94
C ARG A 412 3.47 17.35 -11.72
N VAL A 413 4.22 17.71 -10.66
CA VAL A 413 3.75 18.42 -9.47
C VAL A 413 4.39 19.80 -9.50
N ARG A 414 3.58 20.86 -9.36
CA ARG A 414 4.03 22.25 -9.45
C ARG A 414 3.89 22.94 -8.11
N LYS A 415 4.93 23.67 -7.74
CA LYS A 415 4.88 24.50 -6.54
C LYS A 415 3.89 25.65 -6.74
N ALA A 416 2.99 25.83 -5.80
CA ALA A 416 1.98 26.89 -5.81
C ALA A 416 2.07 27.78 -4.59
N LEU A 417 2.65 27.29 -3.50
CA LEU A 417 2.72 28.01 -2.22
C LEU A 417 4.13 27.86 -1.64
N ASP A 418 4.53 28.82 -0.83
CA ASP A 418 5.75 28.67 -0.03
C ASP A 418 5.44 27.86 1.23
N PRO A 419 6.37 27.04 1.70
CA PRO A 419 6.18 26.33 2.96
C PRO A 419 6.14 27.30 4.13
N PRO A 420 5.46 26.93 5.22
CA PRO A 420 5.30 27.85 6.35
C PRO A 420 6.58 28.00 7.17
N GLY A 421 6.81 29.22 7.67
CA GLY A 421 7.92 29.49 8.57
C GLY A 421 9.26 29.13 7.97
N GLU A 422 10.02 28.30 8.67
CA GLU A 422 11.34 27.84 8.23
C GLU A 422 11.30 26.45 7.60
N ALA A 423 10.10 25.88 7.34
CA ALA A 423 9.99 24.57 6.72
C ALA A 423 10.68 24.57 5.34
N ARG A 424 11.28 23.43 4.98
CA ARG A 424 12.06 23.29 3.75
C ARG A 424 11.57 22.10 2.92
N ASP A 425 11.84 22.18 1.63
CA ASP A 425 11.57 21.09 0.70
C ASP A 425 12.28 19.82 1.17
N ASP A 426 11.58 18.70 1.11
CA ASP A 426 12.16 17.39 1.45
C ASP A 426 13.46 17.12 0.69
N LEU A 427 13.49 17.47 -0.60
CA LEU A 427 14.67 17.25 -1.42
C LEU A 427 15.86 18.03 -0.90
N TRP A 428 15.64 19.31 -0.53
CA TRP A 428 16.70 20.15 0.05
C TRP A 428 17.26 19.49 1.32
N ILE A 429 16.37 18.99 2.19
CA ILE A 429 16.81 18.40 3.47
C ILE A 429 17.72 17.20 3.22
N ILE A 430 17.32 16.31 2.30
CA ILE A 430 18.10 15.09 2.00
C ILE A 430 19.47 15.49 1.40
N TYR A 431 19.48 16.42 0.46
CA TYR A 431 20.72 16.87 -0.18
C TYR A 431 21.65 17.51 0.86
N GLU A 432 21.11 18.29 1.77
CA GLU A 432 21.91 18.98 2.79
C GLU A 432 22.51 17.98 3.79
N LEU A 433 21.73 16.97 4.20
CA LEU A 433 22.25 15.90 5.04
C LEU A 433 23.38 15.14 4.34
N ALA A 434 23.20 14.83 3.05
CA ALA A 434 24.23 14.16 2.27
C ALA A 434 25.51 14.99 2.22
N ARG A 435 25.38 16.29 1.96
CA ARG A 435 26.53 17.22 1.91
C ARG A 435 27.28 17.22 3.25
N ARG A 436 26.57 17.31 4.35
CA ARG A 436 27.18 17.32 5.69
C ARG A 436 27.85 16.00 6.05
N MET A 437 27.47 14.92 5.36
CA MET A 437 28.08 13.60 5.55
C MET A 437 29.13 13.28 4.49
N GLY A 438 29.58 14.32 3.73
CA GLY A 438 30.68 14.17 2.81
C GLY A 438 30.29 13.83 1.37
N HIS A 439 29.01 13.93 1.03
CA HIS A 439 28.51 13.62 -0.32
C HIS A 439 27.78 14.84 -0.88
N ASP A 440 28.52 15.67 -1.60
CA ASP A 440 27.97 16.90 -2.18
C ASP A 440 27.37 16.59 -3.55
N TRP A 441 26.04 16.55 -3.62
CA TRP A 441 25.32 16.29 -4.87
C TRP A 441 24.95 17.57 -5.61
N GLY A 442 25.40 18.71 -5.12
CA GLY A 442 25.11 20.01 -5.71
C GLY A 442 23.79 20.58 -5.20
N GLU A 443 23.23 21.50 -5.95
CA GLU A 443 21.97 22.14 -5.59
C GLU A 443 20.81 21.15 -5.72
N ALA A 444 19.90 21.17 -4.74
CA ALA A 444 18.73 20.31 -4.74
C ALA A 444 17.73 20.82 -5.80
N SER A 445 17.76 20.20 -6.95
CA SER A 445 16.89 20.53 -8.07
C SER A 445 16.05 19.30 -8.42
N ALA A 446 14.73 19.49 -8.44
CA ALA A 446 13.83 18.38 -8.80
C ALA A 446 14.12 17.88 -10.22
N GLU A 447 14.27 18.80 -11.17
CA GLU A 447 14.52 18.41 -12.57
C GLU A 447 15.84 17.67 -12.73
N ARG A 448 16.91 18.15 -12.11
CA ARG A 448 18.22 17.47 -12.19
C ARG A 448 18.16 16.08 -11.55
N THR A 449 17.46 15.98 -10.42
CA THR A 449 17.25 14.68 -9.75
C THR A 449 16.49 13.72 -10.67
N TRP A 450 15.43 14.23 -11.30
CA TRP A 450 14.64 13.43 -12.25
C TRP A 450 15.49 13.01 -13.46
N ASP A 451 16.33 13.89 -13.98
CA ASP A 451 17.20 13.54 -15.11
C ASP A 451 18.22 12.46 -14.71
N GLU A 452 18.74 12.51 -13.49
CA GLU A 452 19.59 11.43 -12.99
C GLU A 452 18.83 10.11 -12.94
N LEU A 453 17.60 10.14 -12.41
CA LEU A 453 16.73 8.95 -12.36
C LEU A 453 16.53 8.39 -13.77
N ARG A 454 16.17 9.25 -14.73
CA ARG A 454 15.93 8.80 -16.11
C ARG A 454 17.15 8.12 -16.71
N SER A 455 18.35 8.60 -16.39
CA SER A 455 19.57 8.01 -16.92
C SER A 455 19.82 6.60 -16.39
N LEU A 456 19.24 6.26 -15.24
CA LEU A 456 19.45 4.99 -14.56
C LEU A 456 18.27 4.04 -14.67
N SER A 457 17.09 4.55 -15.04
CA SER A 457 15.85 3.77 -15.11
C SER A 457 15.38 3.68 -16.57
N PRO A 458 15.62 2.54 -17.23
CA PRO A 458 15.24 2.42 -18.65
C PRO A 458 13.77 2.71 -18.93
N VAL A 459 12.87 2.35 -18.02
CA VAL A 459 11.43 2.54 -18.26
C VAL A 459 10.99 4.00 -18.11
N HIS A 460 11.85 4.87 -17.56
CA HIS A 460 11.54 6.30 -17.43
C HIS A 460 12.40 7.17 -18.37
N ARG A 461 13.24 6.56 -19.17
CA ARG A 461 14.29 7.28 -19.93
C ARG A 461 13.74 8.40 -20.80
N GLY A 462 12.58 8.19 -21.41
CA GLY A 462 11.99 9.16 -22.33
C GLY A 462 11.18 10.27 -21.69
N MET A 463 11.05 10.30 -20.38
CA MET A 463 10.09 11.19 -19.70
C MET A 463 10.76 12.48 -19.21
N THR A 464 11.18 13.36 -20.14
CA THR A 464 11.65 14.69 -19.73
C THR A 464 10.50 15.48 -19.10
N TYR A 465 10.83 16.45 -18.24
CA TYR A 465 9.82 17.34 -17.68
C TYR A 465 9.01 18.03 -18.80
N ALA A 466 9.70 18.47 -19.86
CA ALA A 466 9.01 19.13 -20.98
C ALA A 466 7.96 18.21 -21.62
N ARG A 467 8.32 16.93 -21.84
CA ARG A 467 7.36 15.98 -22.43
C ARG A 467 6.20 15.67 -21.46
N LEU A 468 6.51 15.53 -20.17
CA LEU A 468 5.44 15.28 -19.18
C LEU A 468 4.45 16.43 -19.16
N GLU A 469 4.92 17.66 -19.28
CA GLU A 469 4.03 18.82 -19.33
C GLU A 469 3.24 18.89 -20.61
N GLU A 470 3.90 18.68 -21.75
CA GLU A 470 3.23 18.76 -23.05
C GLU A 470 2.15 17.70 -23.19
N LEU A 471 2.41 16.47 -22.73
CA LEU A 471 1.49 15.34 -22.91
C LEU A 471 0.51 15.16 -21.75
N GLY A 472 0.67 15.92 -20.66
CA GLY A 472 -0.17 15.76 -19.48
C GLY A 472 0.11 14.51 -18.69
N GLY A 473 1.31 13.98 -18.85
CA GLY A 473 1.75 12.75 -18.20
C GLY A 473 2.01 11.64 -19.20
N ILE A 474 2.87 10.70 -18.79
CA ILE A 474 3.26 9.55 -19.65
C ILE A 474 3.23 8.30 -18.78
N GLN A 475 2.69 7.22 -19.34
CA GLN A 475 2.65 5.92 -18.64
C GLN A 475 3.90 5.12 -18.98
N TRP A 476 4.63 4.66 -17.95
CA TRP A 476 5.80 3.82 -18.23
C TRP A 476 5.35 2.44 -18.74
N PRO A 477 6.19 1.74 -19.52
CA PRO A 477 7.55 2.10 -19.97
C PRO A 477 7.55 3.14 -21.08
N CYS A 478 8.57 3.99 -21.03
CA CYS A 478 8.81 5.03 -22.05
C CYS A 478 10.32 5.03 -22.32
N TRP A 479 10.73 4.30 -23.34
CA TRP A 479 12.12 3.89 -23.52
C TRP A 479 13.04 4.99 -24.05
N ASP A 480 12.49 5.98 -24.71
CA ASP A 480 13.27 7.10 -25.25
C ASP A 480 12.36 8.32 -25.45
N GLU A 481 12.95 9.43 -25.86
CA GLU A 481 12.24 10.71 -25.93
C GLU A 481 11.26 10.81 -27.12
N THR A 482 11.13 9.76 -27.92
CA THR A 482 10.10 9.70 -28.97
C THR A 482 9.01 8.68 -28.62
N HIS A 483 9.23 7.85 -27.62
CA HIS A 483 8.29 6.78 -27.24
C HIS A 483 7.08 7.39 -26.51
N PRO A 484 5.84 7.00 -26.88
CA PRO A 484 4.66 7.64 -26.31
C PRO A 484 4.24 7.10 -24.93
N GLY A 485 4.96 6.13 -24.38
CA GLY A 485 4.49 5.38 -23.23
C GLY A 485 3.58 4.25 -23.64
N GLU A 486 3.10 3.48 -22.67
CA GLU A 486 2.24 2.33 -22.96
C GLU A 486 0.96 2.38 -22.14
N LEU A 487 -0.18 2.35 -22.82
CA LEU A 487 -1.48 2.36 -22.13
C LEU A 487 -1.67 1.10 -21.30
N PHE A 488 -1.27 -0.06 -21.84
CA PHE A 488 -1.39 -1.32 -21.12
C PHE A 488 -0.12 -2.14 -21.27
N LEU A 489 0.11 -3.02 -20.31
CA LEU A 489 1.33 -3.84 -20.25
C LEU A 489 1.10 -5.22 -20.80
N HIS A 490 2.20 -5.87 -21.21
CA HIS A 490 2.26 -7.31 -21.50
C HIS A 490 1.60 -7.72 -22.81
N SER A 491 1.54 -6.81 -23.78
CA SER A 491 1.00 -7.13 -25.12
C SER A 491 1.79 -8.24 -25.81
N ARG A 492 3.06 -8.43 -25.44
CA ARG A 492 3.90 -9.49 -25.99
C ARG A 492 3.27 -10.88 -25.84
N LEU A 493 2.43 -11.06 -24.81
CA LEU A 493 1.79 -12.36 -24.55
C LEU A 493 0.81 -12.76 -25.66
N TRP A 494 0.39 -11.81 -26.49
CA TRP A 494 -0.52 -12.07 -27.59
C TRP A 494 0.18 -12.19 -28.95
N GLU A 495 1.50 -12.09 -28.97
CA GLU A 495 2.30 -12.36 -30.16
C GLU A 495 2.51 -13.87 -30.33
N ASP A 496 2.75 -14.29 -31.55
CA ASP A 496 2.98 -15.72 -31.85
C ASP A 496 4.21 -15.83 -32.78
N PRO A 497 5.33 -16.37 -32.29
CA PRO A 497 5.55 -16.86 -30.92
C PRO A 497 5.69 -15.70 -29.91
N VAL A 498 5.42 -16.01 -28.63
CA VAL A 498 5.56 -15.03 -27.56
C VAL A 498 7.05 -14.69 -27.42
N PRO A 499 7.43 -13.41 -27.54
CA PRO A 499 8.82 -13.04 -27.29
C PRO A 499 9.12 -13.07 -25.80
N GLY A 500 10.29 -13.58 -25.46
CA GLY A 500 10.68 -13.69 -24.05
C GLY A 500 10.02 -14.85 -23.34
N SER A 501 9.98 -14.77 -22.03
CA SER A 501 9.47 -15.85 -21.19
C SER A 501 7.94 -15.94 -21.19
N ARG A 502 7.44 -17.16 -21.17
CA ARG A 502 6.01 -17.40 -20.89
C ARG A 502 5.77 -17.12 -19.40
N ILE A 503 4.52 -16.93 -19.03
CA ILE A 503 4.14 -16.62 -17.65
C ILE A 503 3.64 -17.88 -16.93
N PRO A 504 3.89 -17.97 -15.61
CA PRO A 504 3.45 -19.14 -14.86
C PRO A 504 2.02 -18.99 -14.33
N PHE A 505 1.30 -20.12 -14.26
CA PHE A 505 0.26 -20.24 -13.23
C PHE A 505 0.96 -20.50 -11.90
N VAL A 506 0.43 -19.96 -10.82
CA VAL A 506 0.99 -20.16 -9.48
C VAL A 506 -0.13 -20.63 -8.57
N PRO A 507 -0.31 -21.96 -8.42
CA PRO A 507 -1.39 -22.45 -7.55
C PRO A 507 -1.21 -22.00 -6.11
N VAL A 508 -2.31 -21.62 -5.47
CA VAL A 508 -2.30 -21.19 -4.07
C VAL A 508 -3.45 -21.86 -3.32
N GLU A 509 -3.32 -21.95 -2.01
CA GLU A 509 -4.30 -22.64 -1.17
C GLU A 509 -4.96 -21.67 -0.20
N HIS A 510 -6.24 -21.87 0.05
CA HIS A 510 -7.00 -21.11 1.05
C HIS A 510 -6.41 -21.36 2.44
N ASP A 511 -6.26 -20.28 3.19
CA ASP A 511 -5.77 -20.32 4.57
C ASP A 511 -6.54 -19.26 5.35
N PRO A 512 -7.37 -19.64 6.32
CA PRO A 512 -8.21 -18.68 7.01
C PRO A 512 -7.42 -17.71 7.88
N PRO A 513 -8.05 -16.60 8.30
CA PRO A 513 -7.37 -15.58 9.11
C PRO A 513 -6.71 -16.14 10.35
N VAL A 514 -5.54 -15.56 10.68
CA VAL A 514 -4.75 -16.00 11.84
C VAL A 514 -5.49 -15.74 13.15
N ASP A 515 -6.14 -14.58 13.27
CA ASP A 515 -6.86 -14.21 14.49
C ASP A 515 -8.21 -14.92 14.51
N ARG A 516 -8.24 -16.10 15.10
CA ARG A 516 -9.39 -17.01 15.05
C ARG A 516 -10.55 -16.52 15.92
N LEU A 517 -11.76 -16.65 15.40
CA LEU A 517 -12.98 -16.45 16.19
C LEU A 517 -13.15 -17.62 17.16
N ASP A 518 -13.59 -17.32 18.36
CA ASP A 518 -13.91 -18.33 19.37
C ASP A 518 -14.99 -17.76 20.31
N ASP A 519 -15.30 -18.50 21.37
CA ASP A 519 -16.36 -18.06 22.30
C ASP A 519 -16.01 -16.77 23.05
N ASP A 520 -14.72 -16.51 23.25
CA ASP A 520 -14.26 -15.29 23.94
C ASP A 520 -14.19 -14.09 22.99
N PHE A 521 -13.95 -14.34 21.69
CA PHE A 521 -13.84 -13.29 20.67
C PHE A 521 -14.65 -13.74 19.45
N PRO A 522 -15.99 -13.65 19.52
CA PRO A 522 -16.84 -14.28 18.51
C PRO A 522 -17.17 -13.44 17.28
N ILE A 523 -16.71 -12.18 17.24
CA ILE A 523 -17.11 -11.24 16.20
C ILE A 523 -15.89 -10.87 15.35
N ARG A 524 -16.08 -10.80 14.03
CA ARG A 524 -15.04 -10.39 13.09
C ARG A 524 -15.07 -8.87 12.92
N LEU A 525 -13.93 -8.23 13.15
CA LEU A 525 -13.73 -6.82 12.82
C LEU A 525 -12.90 -6.74 11.56
N THR A 526 -13.40 -6.02 10.55
CA THR A 526 -12.58 -5.65 9.40
C THR A 526 -12.38 -4.13 9.40
N THR A 527 -11.31 -3.68 8.77
CA THR A 527 -10.95 -2.27 8.73
C THR A 527 -10.97 -1.75 7.30
N GLY A 528 -11.06 -0.44 7.15
CA GLY A 528 -11.04 0.16 5.84
C GLY A 528 -11.10 1.68 5.89
N ARG A 529 -11.52 2.26 4.79
CA ARG A 529 -11.60 3.73 4.61
C ARG A 529 -13.02 4.12 4.25
N ARG A 530 -13.35 5.36 4.55
CA ARG A 530 -14.56 6.02 4.07
C ARG A 530 -14.14 7.24 3.26
N LEU A 531 -15.07 7.84 2.53
CA LEU A 531 -14.78 9.02 1.73
C LEU A 531 -14.14 10.15 2.55
N ASP A 532 -14.61 10.32 3.79
CA ASP A 532 -14.11 11.37 4.68
C ASP A 532 -13.09 10.86 5.69
N SER A 533 -12.64 9.61 5.58
CA SER A 533 -11.82 8.95 6.61
C SER A 533 -10.72 8.11 5.96
N TYR A 534 -9.70 8.80 5.47
CA TYR A 534 -8.63 8.24 4.66
C TYR A 534 -7.40 7.93 5.52
N ASN A 535 -6.97 6.68 5.51
CA ASN A 535 -5.79 6.18 6.24
C ASN A 535 -5.82 6.63 7.71
N THR A 536 -4.70 7.09 8.27
CA THR A 536 -4.60 7.46 9.67
C THR A 536 -4.93 8.93 9.97
N GLY A 537 -5.28 9.69 8.96
CA GLY A 537 -5.86 11.02 9.14
C GLY A 537 -4.95 12.15 9.55
N VAL A 538 -3.63 11.95 9.51
CA VAL A 538 -2.69 12.99 9.97
C VAL A 538 -2.89 14.31 9.22
N GLN A 539 -2.98 14.25 7.89
CA GLN A 539 -3.09 15.46 7.08
C GLN A 539 -4.45 16.13 7.17
N THR A 540 -5.46 15.41 7.63
CA THR A 540 -6.82 15.93 7.73
C THR A 540 -7.34 15.96 9.16
N GLY A 541 -6.50 15.63 10.13
CA GLY A 541 -6.91 15.53 11.53
C GLY A 541 -7.41 16.84 12.11
N SER A 542 -6.87 17.96 11.65
CA SER A 542 -7.31 19.28 12.12
C SER A 542 -8.54 19.80 11.38
N PHE A 543 -8.89 19.19 10.26
CA PHE A 543 -10.04 19.64 9.47
C PHE A 543 -11.33 19.22 10.18
N ARG A 544 -12.19 20.18 10.43
CA ARG A 544 -13.47 19.93 11.08
C ARG A 544 -14.59 20.22 10.11
N SER A 545 -15.51 19.30 10.05
CA SER A 545 -16.68 19.42 9.20
C SER A 545 -17.90 18.91 9.98
N PRO A 546 -19.02 19.60 9.88
CA PRO A 546 -20.24 19.10 10.52
C PRO A 546 -20.72 17.78 9.95
N MET A 547 -20.22 17.40 8.77
CA MET A 547 -20.54 16.13 8.13
C MET A 547 -19.67 14.98 8.64
N ARG A 548 -18.54 15.28 9.30
CA ARG A 548 -17.64 14.23 9.78
C ARG A 548 -18.17 13.64 11.09
N ARG A 549 -18.38 12.35 11.08
CA ARG A 549 -19.02 11.64 12.19
C ARG A 549 -18.07 11.23 13.32
N GLY A 550 -16.76 11.22 13.06
CA GLY A 550 -15.81 10.59 13.97
C GLY A 550 -15.79 9.07 13.74
N GLU A 551 -15.07 8.35 14.61
CA GLU A 551 -15.01 6.89 14.48
C GLU A 551 -16.27 6.25 15.03
N THR A 552 -16.67 5.16 14.39
CA THR A 552 -17.78 4.32 14.88
C THR A 552 -17.40 2.85 14.67
N LEU A 553 -17.93 2.00 15.55
CA LEU A 553 -17.99 0.56 15.25
C LEU A 553 -19.26 0.34 14.45
N ASP A 554 -19.12 0.11 13.17
CA ASP A 554 -20.28 -0.20 12.34
C ASP A 554 -20.64 -1.66 12.57
N ILE A 555 -21.92 -1.95 12.74
CA ILE A 555 -22.41 -3.25 13.20
C ILE A 555 -23.72 -3.57 12.47
N ALA A 556 -23.94 -4.85 12.19
CA ALA A 556 -25.16 -5.29 11.54
C ALA A 556 -26.38 -4.96 12.42
N PRO A 557 -27.50 -4.52 11.81
CA PRO A 557 -28.70 -4.24 12.61
C PRO A 557 -29.14 -5.40 13.49
N GLU A 558 -29.02 -6.63 13.01
CA GLU A 558 -29.38 -7.84 13.75
C GLU A 558 -28.50 -8.00 15.00
N ASP A 559 -27.21 -7.70 14.87
CA ASP A 559 -26.28 -7.78 16.01
C ASP A 559 -26.54 -6.66 17.02
N LEU A 560 -26.86 -5.46 16.51
CA LEU A 560 -27.24 -4.35 17.39
C LEU A 560 -28.39 -4.76 18.29
N GLU A 561 -29.43 -5.35 17.69
CA GLU A 561 -30.59 -5.84 18.42
C GLU A 561 -30.23 -6.97 19.39
N ARG A 562 -29.48 -7.96 18.89
CA ARG A 562 -29.07 -9.14 19.68
C ARG A 562 -28.28 -8.74 20.93
N LEU A 563 -27.43 -7.73 20.80
CA LEU A 563 -26.59 -7.26 21.90
C LEU A 563 -27.28 -6.21 22.78
N GLY A 564 -28.50 -5.82 22.43
CA GLY A 564 -29.27 -4.84 23.20
C GLY A 564 -28.66 -3.45 23.16
N LEU A 565 -28.08 -3.05 22.02
CA LEU A 565 -27.40 -1.76 21.88
C LEU A 565 -28.29 -0.77 21.15
N ALA A 566 -28.18 0.50 21.53
CA ALA A 566 -28.84 1.59 20.83
C ALA A 566 -27.89 2.27 19.88
N GLU A 567 -28.41 2.82 18.79
CA GLU A 567 -27.65 3.62 17.85
C GLU A 567 -26.89 4.73 18.60
N GLY A 568 -25.57 4.82 18.37
CA GLY A 568 -24.74 5.82 19.02
C GLY A 568 -24.26 5.47 20.41
N GLU A 569 -24.72 4.34 20.97
CA GLU A 569 -24.28 3.90 22.31
C GLU A 569 -22.79 3.59 22.29
N ARG A 570 -22.05 4.08 23.29
CA ARG A 570 -20.62 3.77 23.41
C ARG A 570 -20.44 2.39 24.00
N VAL A 571 -19.50 1.67 23.40
CA VAL A 571 -19.16 0.30 23.81
C VAL A 571 -17.64 0.19 23.95
N ARG A 572 -17.20 -0.88 24.61
CA ARG A 572 -15.81 -1.28 24.63
C ARG A 572 -15.62 -2.41 23.63
N VAL A 573 -14.69 -2.23 22.71
CA VAL A 573 -14.31 -3.23 21.73
C VAL A 573 -12.98 -3.81 22.19
N ILE A 574 -12.91 -5.12 22.32
CA ILE A 574 -11.75 -5.80 22.91
C ILE A 574 -11.26 -6.87 21.93
N SER A 575 -9.95 -6.86 21.65
CA SER A 575 -9.27 -7.96 20.96
C SER A 575 -8.28 -8.60 21.93
N ARG A 576 -7.55 -9.61 21.45
CA ARG A 576 -6.53 -10.26 22.28
C ARG A 576 -5.37 -9.33 22.61
N ARG A 577 -5.23 -8.20 21.90
CA ARG A 577 -4.09 -7.27 22.05
C ARG A 577 -4.42 -6.00 22.82
N GLY A 578 -5.67 -5.55 22.75
CA GLY A 578 -6.02 -4.29 23.38
C GLY A 578 -7.50 -3.99 23.31
N GLN A 579 -7.84 -2.76 23.64
CA GLN A 579 -9.24 -2.34 23.65
C GLN A 579 -9.38 -0.87 23.30
N VAL A 580 -10.55 -0.51 22.77
CA VAL A 580 -10.92 0.89 22.50
C VAL A 580 -12.39 1.10 22.90
N GLU A 581 -12.76 2.34 23.14
CA GLU A 581 -14.15 2.72 23.37
C GLU A 581 -14.64 3.56 22.20
N VAL A 582 -15.81 3.23 21.67
CA VAL A 582 -16.28 3.82 20.43
C VAL A 582 -17.80 3.73 20.37
N PRO A 583 -18.51 4.72 19.77
CA PRO A 583 -19.95 4.57 19.58
C PRO A 583 -20.27 3.57 18.46
N VAL A 584 -21.38 2.86 18.60
CA VAL A 584 -21.84 1.94 17.56
C VAL A 584 -22.71 2.66 16.54
N ARG A 585 -22.69 2.15 15.30
CA ARG A 585 -23.54 2.65 14.22
C ARG A 585 -24.11 1.45 13.46
N SER A 586 -25.42 1.45 13.28
CA SER A 586 -26.08 0.38 12.50
C SER A 586 -25.72 0.52 11.02
N ASP A 587 -25.30 -0.58 10.40
CA ASP A 587 -24.98 -0.61 8.98
C ASP A 587 -25.62 -1.85 8.34
N PRO A 588 -26.69 -1.67 7.56
CA PRO A 588 -27.35 -2.81 6.91
C PRO A 588 -26.51 -3.45 5.80
N GLY A 589 -25.37 -2.86 5.44
CA GLY A 589 -24.42 -3.47 4.51
C GLY A 589 -23.56 -4.55 5.15
N LEU A 590 -23.67 -4.76 6.46
CA LEU A 590 -22.91 -5.77 7.19
C LEU A 590 -23.80 -6.96 7.51
N ARG A 591 -23.25 -8.15 7.33
CA ARG A 591 -23.95 -9.38 7.77
C ARG A 591 -23.70 -9.60 9.27
N PRO A 592 -24.61 -10.32 9.96
CA PRO A 592 -24.37 -10.63 11.36
C PRO A 592 -23.01 -11.29 11.59
N GLY A 593 -22.33 -10.85 12.64
CA GLY A 593 -21.01 -11.34 12.99
C GLY A 593 -19.87 -10.53 12.41
N LEU A 594 -20.16 -9.58 11.53
CA LEU A 594 -19.14 -8.73 10.90
C LEU A 594 -19.30 -7.29 11.38
N THR A 595 -18.18 -6.67 11.73
CA THR A 595 -18.14 -5.26 12.14
C THR A 595 -17.06 -4.54 11.35
N PHE A 596 -17.08 -3.20 11.37
CA PHE A 596 -16.16 -2.38 10.59
C PHE A 596 -15.76 -1.12 11.34
N MET A 597 -14.47 -0.78 11.25
CA MET A 597 -13.93 0.51 11.75
C MET A 597 -12.94 1.05 10.75
N THR A 598 -12.72 2.37 10.77
CA THR A 598 -11.63 2.96 10.00
C THR A 598 -10.35 3.01 10.85
N LEU A 599 -9.25 3.47 10.25
CA LEU A 599 -7.98 3.71 10.94
C LEU A 599 -7.72 5.21 11.09
N HIS A 600 -8.74 6.03 10.83
CA HIS A 600 -8.55 7.47 10.59
C HIS A 600 -8.42 8.31 11.86
N PHE A 601 -9.11 7.93 12.91
CA PHE A 601 -9.27 8.78 14.10
C PHE A 601 -8.37 8.31 15.24
N GLN A 602 -7.10 8.06 14.93
CA GLN A 602 -6.18 7.39 15.86
C GLN A 602 -5.94 8.17 17.16
N ASP A 603 -6.10 9.49 17.14
CA ASP A 603 -5.95 10.27 18.36
C ASP A 603 -7.14 10.12 19.32
N ASP A 604 -8.30 9.77 18.80
CA ASP A 604 -9.53 9.58 19.60
C ASP A 604 -9.82 8.09 19.84
N VAL A 605 -9.72 7.30 18.78
CA VAL A 605 -9.98 5.85 18.83
C VAL A 605 -8.84 5.17 18.05
N ALA A 606 -7.92 4.56 18.79
CA ALA A 606 -6.73 3.96 18.20
C ALA A 606 -7.03 2.53 17.75
N THR A 607 -7.67 2.38 16.60
CA THR A 607 -8.10 1.09 16.06
C THR A 607 -6.95 0.08 15.98
N ASN A 608 -5.73 0.53 15.70
CA ASN A 608 -4.59 -0.38 15.61
C ASN A 608 -4.08 -0.92 16.96
N LEU A 609 -4.68 -0.51 18.07
CA LEU A 609 -4.50 -1.23 19.34
C LEU A 609 -5.16 -2.62 19.28
N LEU A 610 -6.12 -2.80 18.38
CA LEU A 610 -6.87 -4.05 18.25
C LEU A 610 -6.27 -5.01 17.24
N THR A 611 -5.62 -4.50 16.19
CA THR A 611 -5.21 -5.31 15.03
C THR A 611 -4.00 -6.19 15.33
N ILE A 612 -3.90 -7.28 14.56
CA ILE A 612 -2.81 -8.24 14.72
C ILE A 612 -1.67 -7.93 13.73
N ASP A 613 -0.43 -8.06 14.18
CA ASP A 613 0.74 -7.85 13.33
C ASP A 613 1.27 -9.13 12.69
N ALA A 614 0.44 -10.17 12.61
CA ALA A 614 0.76 -11.35 11.80
C ALA A 614 0.97 -10.91 10.35
N ILE A 615 2.08 -11.31 9.75
CA ILE A 615 2.45 -10.81 8.43
C ILE A 615 2.39 -11.92 7.37
N ASP A 616 2.16 -11.49 6.15
CA ASP A 616 2.32 -12.33 4.97
C ASP A 616 3.82 -12.61 4.79
N PRO A 617 4.26 -13.86 4.82
CA PRO A 617 5.69 -14.14 4.76
C PRO A 617 6.35 -13.75 3.44
N LYS A 618 5.58 -13.59 2.38
CA LYS A 618 6.11 -13.24 1.06
C LYS A 618 6.26 -11.74 0.85
N SER A 619 5.46 -10.92 1.56
CA SER A 619 5.50 -9.47 1.36
C SER A 619 5.75 -8.68 2.65
N GLY A 620 5.57 -9.30 3.82
CA GLY A 620 5.71 -8.59 5.08
C GLY A 620 4.52 -7.71 5.46
N THR A 621 3.42 -7.78 4.71
CA THR A 621 2.22 -6.97 5.00
C THR A 621 1.41 -7.61 6.14
N ALA A 622 0.96 -6.79 7.09
CA ALA A 622 0.21 -7.28 8.25
C ALA A 622 -1.26 -7.50 7.93
N GLU A 623 -1.91 -8.34 8.76
CA GLU A 623 -3.31 -8.71 8.58
C GLU A 623 -4.25 -7.70 9.24
N PHE A 624 -4.35 -6.51 8.66
CA PHE A 624 -5.21 -5.44 9.18
C PHE A 624 -6.71 -5.74 9.05
N LYS A 625 -7.09 -6.65 8.14
CA LYS A 625 -8.48 -6.82 7.75
C LYS A 625 -9.24 -7.86 8.56
N ALA A 626 -8.55 -8.61 9.43
CA ALA A 626 -9.21 -9.72 10.11
C ALA A 626 -8.79 -9.78 11.57
N THR A 627 -9.59 -9.16 12.43
CA THR A 627 -9.37 -9.16 13.87
C THR A 627 -10.56 -9.84 14.54
N ALA A 628 -10.29 -10.64 15.56
CA ALA A 628 -11.32 -11.27 16.38
C ALA A 628 -11.58 -10.37 17.60
N ILE A 629 -12.83 -10.00 17.82
CA ILE A 629 -13.21 -9.08 18.90
C ILE A 629 -14.41 -9.58 19.70
N ARG A 630 -14.58 -8.95 20.86
CA ARG A 630 -15.86 -8.99 21.57
C ARG A 630 -16.28 -7.56 21.90
N ILE A 631 -17.56 -7.37 22.12
CA ILE A 631 -18.15 -6.07 22.41
C ILE A 631 -18.74 -6.13 23.81
N GLU A 632 -18.39 -5.15 24.64
CA GLU A 632 -18.93 -5.03 25.99
C GLU A 632 -19.60 -3.68 26.16
N LYS A 633 -20.76 -3.69 26.81
CA LYS A 633 -21.41 -2.44 27.21
C LYS A 633 -20.56 -1.77 28.28
N LEU A 634 -20.48 -0.44 28.22
CA LEU A 634 -19.84 0.31 29.29
C LEU A 634 -20.78 0.34 30.49
N GLU A 635 -20.26 0.14 31.70
CA GLU A 635 -21.04 0.28 32.92
C GLU A 635 -21.48 1.73 33.05
N GLU A 636 -22.72 1.95 33.39
CA GLU A 636 -23.22 3.28 33.71
C GLU A 636 -22.41 3.80 34.90
N ALA A 637 -21.85 5.01 34.77
CA ALA A 637 -21.20 5.62 35.92
C ALA A 637 -22.25 5.79 37.02
N VAL A 638 -22.04 5.13 38.15
CA VAL A 638 -22.89 5.35 39.31
C VAL A 638 -22.68 6.80 39.72
N PRO A 639 -23.74 7.62 39.76
CA PRO A 639 -23.55 9.00 40.22
C PRO A 639 -23.00 8.98 41.65
N ALA A 640 -21.93 9.75 41.88
CA ALA A 640 -21.30 9.85 43.19
C ALA A 640 -22.19 10.57 44.19
#